data_cca4203aefbd71c3a9cb8cc153c413fa
#
_entry.id   cca4203aefbd71c3a9cb8cc153c413fa
#
_cell.length_a   1.000
_cell.length_b   1.000
_cell.length_c   1.000
_cell.angle_alpha   90.00
_cell.angle_beta   90.00
_cell.angle_gamma   90.00
#
_symmetry.space_group_name_H-M   'P 1'
#
loop_
_entity.id
_entity.type
_entity.pdbx_description
1 polymer ?
#
loop_
_entity_poly.entity_id
_entity_poly.type
_entity_poly.pdbx_seq_one_letter_code
_entity_poly.pdbx_strand_id
1 'polypeptide(L)'
;MATKKTEQYGNTSISMLKGEDRVRKRPAVIFGSDDLEGCKHAVFEILSNAIDEAREGHGDTIIVTRYEDLSVEVEDFGRGCPVDYNEKEKRYNWELVFCEMYAGGKYGENGENYEYSLGLNGLGSCATQYASEFFDAVIRRDGFRYDLHFEKGKNIGGLKKQPTDRKKTGSIFHWKPDKLVFTDINIPVEYYRDVLRRQAVVNKGITFRFRNQISGKFEEEEFCYPDGIKQYIEELVGDNAFTMPVYWEAERRGRDADNRPEMKLKITVSFCFSKQISSIEYYHNSSWLEYGGSPDKAVRSGFTAAFDKYLRDNNKYTKTESKILFQDIQDSLVLVTNCFSTIGCFENQTKKSVNSRFTQEAMTAFFKEQLQVWFIENKQDADRAAEQILVNKRARESAEKTKSSVKKKLSGAIDISNRVQKFVDCRSKDVNIRELYIVEGDSALGSVKQGRDAEFQGIMPVRGKILNCLKADYNKIFASPIITDLMKVLGCGVEMQGRKSKELSSFDLSALRWSKVVICTDADYDGFQIRTLILTMIYRLCPTLIRDGYVYIAESPLFEITCKDKTWFAYNEQEKTKILKELSGKKVNIQRSKGLGENEPEMMWMTTMNPETRRLIKVMPEDAERTAYYFNILLGDGLNERKNFIAENGAKYLELADIS
;
A
#
# COMPACT_ATOMS: atom_id res chain seq x y z
N MET A 1 -48.30 -7.41 -5.26
CA MET A 1 -47.44 -8.44 -4.66
C MET A 1 -47.03 -9.42 -5.74
N ALA A 2 -45.81 -9.35 -6.24
CA ALA A 2 -45.30 -10.28 -7.24
C ALA A 2 -44.73 -11.50 -6.50
N THR A 3 -45.38 -12.65 -6.66
CA THR A 3 -44.93 -13.94 -6.17
C THR A 3 -43.62 -14.33 -6.83
N LYS A 4 -42.51 -14.27 -6.06
CA LYS A 4 -41.25 -14.92 -6.45
C LYS A 4 -41.54 -16.41 -6.65
N LYS A 5 -41.51 -16.89 -7.90
CA LYS A 5 -41.37 -18.31 -8.20
C LYS A 5 -40.05 -18.79 -7.58
N THR A 6 -40.11 -19.54 -6.52
CA THR A 6 -39.02 -20.37 -6.02
C THR A 6 -38.79 -21.46 -7.07
N GLU A 7 -37.79 -21.27 -7.95
CA GLU A 7 -37.33 -22.37 -8.80
C GLU A 7 -36.79 -23.46 -7.87
N GLN A 8 -37.42 -24.61 -7.90
CA GLN A 8 -37.00 -25.79 -7.12
C GLN A 8 -35.61 -26.22 -7.61
N TYR A 9 -34.61 -26.20 -6.73
CA TYR A 9 -33.28 -26.73 -7.02
C TYR A 9 -33.37 -28.23 -7.28
N GLY A 10 -33.31 -28.61 -8.56
CA GLY A 10 -33.45 -29.99 -9.01
C GLY A 10 -32.36 -30.38 -10.03
N ASN A 11 -32.38 -31.59 -10.54
CA ASN A 11 -31.37 -32.12 -11.47
C ASN A 11 -31.18 -31.26 -12.73
N THR A 12 -32.19 -30.53 -13.17
CA THR A 12 -32.13 -29.61 -14.32
C THR A 12 -31.55 -28.26 -14.02
N SER A 13 -31.32 -27.90 -12.74
CA SER A 13 -30.72 -26.62 -12.33
C SER A 13 -29.18 -26.61 -12.41
N ILE A 14 -28.57 -27.78 -12.63
CA ILE A 14 -27.12 -27.89 -12.80
C ILE A 14 -26.78 -27.69 -14.27
N SER A 15 -25.97 -26.63 -14.55
CA SER A 15 -25.49 -26.34 -15.90
C SER A 15 -23.98 -26.13 -15.90
N MET A 16 -23.32 -26.50 -16.99
CA MET A 16 -21.88 -26.30 -17.19
C MET A 16 -21.64 -25.05 -18.03
N LEU A 17 -20.76 -24.16 -17.56
CA LEU A 17 -20.25 -23.05 -18.37
C LEU A 17 -19.39 -23.60 -19.50
N LYS A 18 -19.58 -23.13 -20.73
CA LYS A 18 -18.85 -23.56 -21.93
C LYS A 18 -18.17 -22.36 -22.61
N GLY A 19 -17.08 -22.62 -23.32
CA GLY A 19 -16.39 -21.62 -24.11
C GLY A 19 -16.03 -20.39 -23.28
N GLU A 20 -16.28 -19.22 -23.85
CA GLU A 20 -16.00 -17.90 -23.28
C GLU A 20 -16.70 -17.63 -21.94
N ASP A 21 -17.89 -18.23 -21.71
CA ASP A 21 -18.63 -18.05 -20.46
C ASP A 21 -17.86 -18.53 -19.22
N ARG A 22 -16.92 -19.45 -19.37
CA ARG A 22 -16.06 -19.94 -18.28
C ARG A 22 -15.21 -18.81 -17.65
N VAL A 23 -14.74 -17.90 -18.49
CA VAL A 23 -13.94 -16.76 -18.08
C VAL A 23 -14.80 -15.52 -17.84
N ARG A 24 -15.68 -15.19 -18.79
CA ARG A 24 -16.48 -13.95 -18.73
C ARG A 24 -17.41 -13.87 -17.52
N LYS A 25 -17.96 -15.01 -17.06
CA LYS A 25 -18.81 -15.07 -15.86
C LYS A 25 -18.05 -15.29 -14.55
N ARG A 26 -16.80 -15.70 -14.61
CA ARG A 26 -15.96 -16.01 -13.44
C ARG A 26 -14.50 -15.59 -13.63
N PRO A 27 -14.22 -14.32 -13.98
CA PRO A 27 -12.85 -13.85 -14.27
C PRO A 27 -11.90 -14.02 -13.08
N ALA A 28 -12.39 -13.82 -11.85
CA ALA A 28 -11.59 -13.93 -10.64
C ALA A 28 -10.98 -15.33 -10.42
N VAL A 29 -11.57 -16.40 -10.96
CA VAL A 29 -11.01 -17.75 -10.86
C VAL A 29 -9.70 -17.88 -11.64
N ILE A 30 -9.58 -17.17 -12.76
CA ILE A 30 -8.42 -17.23 -13.64
C ILE A 30 -7.43 -16.10 -13.34
N PHE A 31 -7.94 -14.88 -13.23
CA PHE A 31 -7.11 -13.67 -13.09
C PHE A 31 -6.92 -13.23 -11.62
N GLY A 32 -7.51 -13.93 -10.66
CA GLY A 32 -7.43 -13.62 -9.23
C GLY A 32 -8.43 -12.57 -8.75
N SER A 33 -8.92 -11.71 -9.65
CA SER A 33 -9.98 -10.73 -9.38
C SER A 33 -10.72 -10.36 -10.67
N ASP A 34 -11.83 -9.63 -10.55
CA ASP A 34 -12.59 -9.02 -11.64
C ASP A 34 -12.44 -7.49 -11.70
N ASP A 35 -11.47 -6.96 -10.98
CA ASP A 35 -11.12 -5.55 -10.95
C ASP A 35 -9.85 -5.25 -11.79
N LEU A 36 -9.26 -4.08 -11.56
CA LEU A 36 -8.03 -3.64 -12.21
C LEU A 36 -6.86 -4.63 -12.06
N GLU A 37 -6.75 -5.34 -10.92
CA GLU A 37 -5.68 -6.32 -10.70
C GLU A 37 -5.85 -7.55 -11.61
N GLY A 38 -7.09 -8.01 -11.83
CA GLY A 38 -7.37 -9.06 -12.81
C GLY A 38 -7.04 -8.62 -14.24
N CYS A 39 -7.36 -7.37 -14.59
CA CYS A 39 -7.02 -6.79 -15.88
C CYS A 39 -5.50 -6.71 -16.11
N LYS A 40 -4.74 -6.29 -15.09
CA LYS A 40 -3.26 -6.29 -15.10
C LYS A 40 -2.69 -7.70 -15.29
N HIS A 41 -3.30 -8.70 -14.65
CA HIS A 41 -2.86 -10.09 -14.78
C HIS A 41 -3.04 -10.61 -16.21
N ALA A 42 -4.11 -10.23 -16.91
CA ALA A 42 -4.31 -10.58 -18.31
C ALA A 42 -3.17 -10.05 -19.22
N VAL A 43 -2.67 -8.83 -18.97
CA VAL A 43 -1.50 -8.29 -19.67
C VAL A 43 -0.26 -9.14 -19.40
N PHE A 44 -0.04 -9.50 -18.13
CA PHE A 44 1.12 -10.32 -17.77
C PHE A 44 1.08 -11.73 -18.35
N GLU A 45 -0.08 -12.33 -18.53
CA GLU A 45 -0.21 -13.65 -19.16
C GLU A 45 0.21 -13.63 -20.65
N ILE A 46 -0.10 -12.59 -21.42
CA ILE A 46 0.38 -12.45 -22.81
C ILE A 46 1.87 -12.12 -22.83
N LEU A 47 2.32 -11.18 -21.99
CA LEU A 47 3.73 -10.81 -21.88
C LEU A 47 4.61 -12.01 -21.51
N SER A 48 4.14 -12.89 -20.62
CA SER A 48 4.91 -14.07 -20.19
C SER A 48 5.21 -15.06 -21.32
N ASN A 49 4.33 -15.16 -22.32
CA ASN A 49 4.59 -15.99 -23.50
C ASN A 49 5.72 -15.41 -24.38
N ALA A 50 5.74 -14.08 -24.56
CA ALA A 50 6.81 -13.40 -25.29
C ALA A 50 8.16 -13.54 -24.55
N ILE A 51 8.16 -13.45 -23.23
CA ILE A 51 9.36 -13.66 -22.39
C ILE A 51 9.88 -15.09 -22.53
N ASP A 52 9.01 -16.10 -22.52
CA ASP A 52 9.40 -17.49 -22.68
C ASP A 52 10.11 -17.72 -24.03
N GLU A 53 9.62 -17.16 -25.14
CA GLU A 53 10.27 -17.24 -26.46
C GLU A 53 11.64 -16.56 -26.46
N ALA A 54 11.74 -15.35 -25.90
CA ALA A 54 13.00 -14.61 -25.85
C ALA A 54 14.04 -15.34 -24.97
N ARG A 55 13.65 -15.97 -23.88
CA ARG A 55 14.53 -16.77 -23.00
C ARG A 55 15.07 -18.03 -23.67
N GLU A 56 14.30 -18.63 -24.57
CA GLU A 56 14.78 -19.76 -25.42
C GLU A 56 15.69 -19.30 -26.54
N GLY A 57 16.09 -18.02 -26.60
CA GLY A 57 16.98 -17.44 -27.58
C GLY A 57 16.29 -17.10 -28.92
N HIS A 58 14.96 -16.99 -28.90
CA HIS A 58 14.18 -16.63 -30.08
C HIS A 58 13.68 -15.18 -29.95
N GLY A 59 14.46 -14.25 -30.48
CA GLY A 59 14.25 -12.80 -30.28
C GLY A 59 14.91 -12.32 -28.98
N ASP A 60 15.15 -11.00 -28.92
CA ASP A 60 15.77 -10.32 -27.76
C ASP A 60 15.05 -9.04 -27.41
N THR A 61 13.98 -8.74 -28.12
CA THR A 61 13.20 -7.51 -27.95
C THR A 61 11.72 -7.85 -27.84
N ILE A 62 11.04 -7.23 -26.87
CA ILE A 62 9.60 -7.31 -26.67
C ILE A 62 9.06 -5.88 -26.61
N ILE A 63 8.03 -5.59 -27.40
CA ILE A 63 7.40 -4.27 -27.44
C ILE A 63 6.02 -4.38 -26.81
N VAL A 64 5.72 -3.51 -25.85
CA VAL A 64 4.40 -3.39 -25.22
C VAL A 64 3.86 -2.00 -25.50
N THR A 65 2.71 -1.93 -26.14
CA THR A 65 2.04 -0.66 -26.48
C THR A 65 0.75 -0.54 -25.70
N ARG A 66 0.57 0.61 -25.02
CA ARG A 66 -0.69 1.03 -24.43
C ARG A 66 -1.29 2.12 -25.31
N TYR A 67 -2.50 1.89 -25.79
CA TYR A 67 -3.24 2.86 -26.60
C TYR A 67 -4.15 3.75 -25.75
N GLU A 68 -4.53 4.91 -26.28
CA GLU A 68 -5.44 5.85 -25.62
C GLU A 68 -6.84 5.29 -25.39
N ASP A 69 -7.28 4.38 -26.24
CA ASP A 69 -8.57 3.69 -26.11
C ASP A 69 -8.57 2.57 -25.06
N LEU A 70 -7.47 2.44 -24.32
CA LEU A 70 -7.18 1.42 -23.30
C LEU A 70 -6.97 0.01 -23.87
N SER A 71 -6.78 -0.13 -25.17
CA SER A 71 -6.28 -1.37 -25.74
C SER A 71 -4.77 -1.53 -25.49
N VAL A 72 -4.30 -2.77 -25.52
CA VAL A 72 -2.92 -3.15 -25.25
C VAL A 72 -2.42 -4.04 -26.37
N GLU A 73 -1.16 -3.84 -26.77
CA GLU A 73 -0.50 -4.67 -27.76
C GLU A 73 0.82 -5.19 -27.20
N VAL A 74 1.11 -6.46 -27.45
CA VAL A 74 2.41 -7.09 -27.16
C VAL A 74 2.94 -7.69 -28.45
N GLU A 75 4.13 -7.26 -28.87
CA GLU A 75 4.86 -7.78 -30.04
C GLU A 75 6.13 -8.48 -29.59
N ASP A 76 6.33 -9.71 -30.02
CA ASP A 76 7.56 -10.47 -29.91
C ASP A 76 8.16 -10.77 -31.29
N PHE A 77 9.46 -11.06 -31.29
CA PHE A 77 10.23 -11.45 -32.49
C PHE A 77 10.70 -12.90 -32.39
N GLY A 78 9.93 -13.74 -31.68
CA GLY A 78 10.17 -15.16 -31.51
C GLY A 78 9.88 -15.98 -32.78
N ARG A 79 9.63 -17.27 -32.59
CA ARG A 79 9.31 -18.20 -33.70
C ARG A 79 7.91 -18.01 -34.26
N GLY A 80 7.06 -17.30 -33.56
CA GLY A 80 5.62 -17.21 -33.83
C GLY A 80 4.83 -18.41 -33.31
N CYS A 81 3.68 -18.17 -32.76
CA CYS A 81 2.80 -19.21 -32.21
C CYS A 81 2.38 -20.20 -33.32
N PRO A 82 2.43 -21.54 -33.15
CA PRO A 82 1.90 -22.49 -34.12
C PRO A 82 0.37 -22.39 -34.18
N VAL A 83 -0.17 -22.19 -35.40
CA VAL A 83 -1.62 -21.95 -35.63
C VAL A 83 -2.23 -22.83 -36.68
N ASP A 84 -1.39 -23.50 -37.50
CA ASP A 84 -1.83 -24.39 -38.59
C ASP A 84 -2.51 -25.68 -38.06
N TYR A 85 -2.98 -26.51 -39.01
CA TYR A 85 -3.69 -27.74 -38.69
C TYR A 85 -2.80 -28.75 -37.95
N ASN A 86 -3.35 -29.34 -36.92
CA ASN A 86 -2.69 -30.35 -36.08
C ASN A 86 -3.29 -31.72 -36.39
N GLU A 87 -2.49 -32.56 -37.07
CA GLU A 87 -2.91 -33.92 -37.49
C GLU A 87 -3.24 -34.82 -36.27
N LYS A 88 -2.56 -34.64 -35.14
CA LYS A 88 -2.77 -35.44 -33.94
C LYS A 88 -4.11 -35.07 -33.26
N GLU A 89 -4.43 -33.79 -33.13
CA GLU A 89 -5.62 -33.31 -32.53
C GLU A 89 -6.81 -33.16 -33.48
N LYS A 90 -6.57 -33.36 -34.82
CA LYS A 90 -7.53 -33.25 -35.92
C LYS A 90 -8.29 -31.90 -35.93
N ARG A 91 -7.62 -30.84 -35.58
CA ARG A 91 -8.13 -29.47 -35.59
C ARG A 91 -6.98 -28.46 -35.73
N TYR A 92 -7.29 -27.20 -35.92
CA TYR A 92 -6.27 -26.16 -36.00
C TYR A 92 -5.67 -25.83 -34.63
N ASN A 93 -4.37 -25.60 -34.56
CA ASN A 93 -3.70 -25.20 -33.33
C ASN A 93 -4.21 -23.86 -32.77
N TRP A 94 -4.65 -22.92 -33.64
CA TRP A 94 -5.25 -21.69 -33.15
C TRP A 94 -6.51 -21.91 -32.33
N GLU A 95 -7.32 -22.93 -32.64
CA GLU A 95 -8.51 -23.30 -31.87
C GLU A 95 -8.10 -23.83 -30.48
N LEU A 96 -6.99 -24.59 -30.43
CA LEU A 96 -6.44 -25.07 -29.16
C LEU A 96 -5.89 -23.92 -28.32
N VAL A 97 -5.06 -23.06 -28.90
CA VAL A 97 -4.36 -21.99 -28.17
C VAL A 97 -5.30 -20.87 -27.68
N PHE A 98 -6.30 -20.49 -28.51
CA PHE A 98 -7.16 -19.34 -28.22
C PHE A 98 -8.58 -19.69 -27.78
N CYS A 99 -9.04 -20.92 -28.02
CA CYS A 99 -10.44 -21.29 -27.72
C CYS A 99 -10.56 -22.46 -26.74
N GLU A 100 -9.45 -23.11 -26.35
CA GLU A 100 -9.49 -24.19 -25.36
C GLU A 100 -8.60 -23.86 -24.16
N MET A 101 -9.19 -24.02 -22.98
CA MET A 101 -8.46 -23.91 -21.72
C MET A 101 -7.67 -25.20 -21.47
N TYR A 102 -6.48 -25.07 -20.89
CA TYR A 102 -5.56 -26.19 -20.64
C TYR A 102 -5.02 -26.84 -21.92
N ALA A 103 -4.91 -26.10 -23.01
CA ALA A 103 -4.24 -26.51 -24.22
C ALA A 103 -2.95 -25.69 -24.43
N GLY A 104 -1.85 -26.37 -24.74
CA GLY A 104 -0.57 -25.69 -24.94
C GLY A 104 0.55 -26.65 -25.37
N GLY A 105 1.58 -26.12 -26.01
CA GLY A 105 2.73 -26.87 -26.50
C GLY A 105 3.80 -27.21 -25.46
N LYS A 106 3.61 -26.82 -24.20
CA LYS A 106 4.61 -26.92 -23.12
C LYS A 106 4.37 -28.14 -22.18
N TYR A 107 3.41 -29.05 -22.53
CA TYR A 107 3.03 -30.21 -21.71
C TYR A 107 3.74 -31.52 -22.04
N GLY A 108 4.58 -31.60 -23.10
CA GLY A 108 5.06 -32.86 -23.63
C GLY A 108 6.28 -33.42 -22.90
N GLU A 109 6.54 -34.72 -23.10
CA GLU A 109 7.77 -35.43 -22.73
C GLU A 109 9.03 -34.81 -23.40
N ASN A 110 8.84 -33.91 -24.35
CA ASN A 110 9.86 -33.08 -24.99
C ASN A 110 10.18 -31.79 -24.21
N GLY A 111 10.12 -31.83 -22.89
CA GLY A 111 10.36 -30.69 -21.97
C GLY A 111 11.78 -30.09 -22.03
N GLU A 112 12.63 -30.53 -22.93
CA GLU A 112 13.97 -29.96 -23.11
C GLU A 112 13.97 -28.53 -23.69
N ASN A 113 12.89 -28.09 -24.34
CA ASN A 113 12.79 -26.76 -24.97
C ASN A 113 12.16 -25.65 -24.14
N TYR A 114 11.64 -25.91 -22.96
CA TYR A 114 11.02 -24.89 -22.09
C TYR A 114 11.25 -25.21 -20.60
N GLU A 115 12.52 -25.44 -20.27
CA GLU A 115 12.93 -25.97 -18.96
C GLU A 115 12.43 -25.12 -17.79
N TYR A 116 12.24 -23.80 -17.98
CA TYR A 116 11.87 -22.84 -16.91
C TYR A 116 10.73 -21.89 -17.33
N SER A 117 9.73 -22.40 -18.02
CA SER A 117 8.65 -21.57 -18.59
C SER A 117 7.78 -20.88 -17.54
N LEU A 118 7.32 -19.67 -17.87
CA LEU A 118 6.29 -18.93 -17.14
C LEU A 118 4.87 -19.42 -17.47
N GLY A 119 4.60 -19.69 -18.76
CA GLY A 119 3.28 -20.06 -19.27
C GLY A 119 3.02 -21.55 -19.27
N LEU A 120 2.98 -22.21 -18.12
CA LEU A 120 2.84 -23.67 -17.99
C LEU A 120 1.41 -24.19 -18.09
N ASN A 121 0.38 -23.39 -17.82
CA ASN A 121 -0.97 -23.90 -17.60
C ASN A 121 -1.86 -23.91 -18.85
N GLY A 122 -1.40 -23.36 -20.00
CA GLY A 122 -2.19 -23.27 -21.23
C GLY A 122 -3.51 -22.52 -21.06
N LEU A 123 -3.51 -21.48 -20.23
CA LEU A 123 -4.69 -20.69 -19.90
C LEU A 123 -4.61 -19.26 -20.41
N GLY A 124 -3.41 -18.64 -20.38
CA GLY A 124 -3.23 -17.22 -20.50
C GLY A 124 -3.81 -16.61 -21.78
N SER A 125 -3.42 -17.13 -22.96
CA SER A 125 -3.89 -16.61 -24.25
C SER A 125 -5.41 -16.80 -24.44
N CYS A 126 -5.92 -17.98 -24.14
CA CYS A 126 -7.33 -18.29 -24.23
C CYS A 126 -8.17 -17.44 -23.27
N ALA A 127 -7.73 -17.31 -22.00
CA ALA A 127 -8.46 -16.54 -21.02
C ALA A 127 -8.46 -15.05 -21.33
N THR A 128 -7.32 -14.48 -21.76
CA THR A 128 -7.22 -13.06 -22.14
C THR A 128 -8.09 -12.78 -23.36
N GLN A 129 -8.08 -13.65 -24.36
CA GLN A 129 -8.93 -13.54 -25.54
C GLN A 129 -10.43 -13.56 -25.14
N TYR A 130 -10.84 -14.47 -24.26
CA TYR A 130 -12.23 -14.55 -23.77
C TYR A 130 -12.65 -13.33 -22.95
N ALA A 131 -11.72 -12.71 -22.22
CA ALA A 131 -11.99 -11.55 -21.37
C ALA A 131 -11.92 -10.20 -22.12
N SER A 132 -11.73 -10.23 -23.44
CA SER A 132 -11.54 -9.03 -24.27
C SER A 132 -12.82 -8.64 -25.03
N GLU A 133 -12.94 -7.34 -25.31
CA GLU A 133 -13.93 -6.77 -26.24
C GLU A 133 -13.59 -7.22 -27.66
N PHE A 134 -12.33 -7.04 -28.06
CA PHE A 134 -11.72 -7.65 -29.23
C PHE A 134 -10.32 -8.19 -28.92
N PHE A 135 -9.87 -9.15 -29.72
CA PHE A 135 -8.52 -9.71 -29.64
C PHE A 135 -8.04 -10.08 -31.05
N ASP A 136 -6.95 -9.42 -31.47
CA ASP A 136 -6.29 -9.64 -32.75
C ASP A 136 -4.98 -10.40 -32.53
N ALA A 137 -4.74 -11.43 -33.32
CA ALA A 137 -3.47 -12.13 -33.34
C ALA A 137 -2.89 -12.12 -34.76
N VAL A 138 -1.71 -11.51 -34.90
CA VAL A 138 -0.93 -11.52 -36.12
C VAL A 138 0.33 -12.35 -35.87
N ILE A 139 0.47 -13.46 -36.59
CA ILE A 139 1.57 -14.40 -36.37
C ILE A 139 2.36 -14.55 -37.67
N ARG A 140 3.67 -14.46 -37.57
CA ARG A 140 4.62 -14.64 -38.68
C ARG A 140 5.46 -15.88 -38.42
N ARG A 141 5.24 -16.92 -39.19
CA ARG A 141 5.92 -18.20 -39.02
C ARG A 141 6.07 -18.96 -40.37
N ASP A 142 7.18 -19.60 -40.55
CA ASP A 142 7.46 -20.52 -41.69
C ASP A 142 7.23 -19.89 -43.09
N GLY A 143 7.42 -18.56 -43.20
CA GLY A 143 7.20 -17.81 -44.44
C GLY A 143 5.75 -17.42 -44.70
N PHE A 144 4.90 -17.52 -43.70
CA PHE A 144 3.50 -17.09 -43.76
C PHE A 144 3.17 -16.10 -42.64
N ARG A 145 2.24 -15.21 -42.97
CA ARG A 145 1.54 -14.36 -41.98
C ARG A 145 0.15 -14.93 -41.82
N TYR A 146 -0.26 -15.06 -40.56
CA TYR A 146 -1.55 -15.53 -40.16
C TYR A 146 -2.25 -14.42 -39.36
N ASP A 147 -3.51 -14.11 -39.70
CA ASP A 147 -4.32 -13.12 -39.03
C ASP A 147 -5.58 -13.79 -38.49
N LEU A 148 -5.86 -13.55 -37.22
CA LEU A 148 -7.05 -13.99 -36.51
C LEU A 148 -7.68 -12.79 -35.81
N HIS A 149 -9.00 -12.71 -35.84
CA HIS A 149 -9.78 -11.70 -35.14
C HIS A 149 -10.86 -12.34 -34.27
N PHE A 150 -11.00 -11.88 -33.05
CA PHE A 150 -12.00 -12.34 -32.12
C PHE A 150 -12.77 -11.15 -31.52
N GLU A 151 -14.07 -11.31 -31.35
CA GLU A 151 -14.95 -10.39 -30.65
C GLU A 151 -15.65 -11.11 -29.50
N LYS A 152 -15.46 -10.61 -28.26
CA LYS A 152 -16.09 -11.16 -27.05
C LYS A 152 -15.97 -12.68 -26.90
N GLY A 153 -14.81 -13.23 -27.24
CA GLY A 153 -14.54 -14.64 -27.15
C GLY A 153 -14.84 -15.46 -28.40
N LYS A 154 -15.40 -14.87 -29.45
CA LYS A 154 -15.79 -15.59 -30.68
C LYS A 154 -14.90 -15.20 -31.84
N ASN A 155 -14.38 -16.21 -32.57
CA ASN A 155 -13.63 -15.97 -33.79
C ASN A 155 -14.52 -15.43 -34.89
N ILE A 156 -14.07 -14.34 -35.54
CA ILE A 156 -14.76 -13.69 -36.67
C ILE A 156 -13.89 -13.83 -37.91
N GLY A 157 -14.41 -14.48 -38.92
CA GLY A 157 -13.77 -14.59 -40.24
C GLY A 157 -12.73 -15.69 -40.41
N GLY A 158 -12.50 -16.53 -39.38
CA GLY A 158 -11.56 -17.65 -39.46
C GLY A 158 -10.09 -17.25 -39.54
N LEU A 159 -9.23 -18.24 -39.78
CA LEU A 159 -7.78 -18.04 -39.97
C LEU A 159 -7.53 -17.52 -41.38
N LYS A 160 -6.89 -16.35 -41.51
CA LYS A 160 -6.38 -15.82 -42.80
C LYS A 160 -4.88 -16.11 -42.92
N LYS A 161 -4.43 -16.69 -44.04
CA LYS A 161 -3.05 -17.07 -44.27
C LYS A 161 -2.54 -16.40 -45.53
N GLN A 162 -1.40 -15.72 -45.46
CA GLN A 162 -0.78 -15.01 -46.57
C GLN A 162 0.72 -15.28 -46.57
N PRO A 163 1.38 -15.38 -47.73
CA PRO A 163 2.83 -15.47 -47.81
C PRO A 163 3.50 -14.22 -47.26
N THR A 164 4.62 -14.38 -46.55
CA THR A 164 5.47 -13.29 -46.08
C THR A 164 6.95 -13.66 -46.17
N ASP A 165 7.82 -12.72 -45.82
CA ASP A 165 9.25 -13.00 -45.75
C ASP A 165 9.54 -14.04 -44.68
N ARG A 166 10.25 -15.11 -45.04
CA ARG A 166 10.66 -16.20 -44.12
C ARG A 166 11.54 -15.74 -42.97
N LYS A 167 12.26 -14.63 -43.13
CA LYS A 167 13.10 -14.05 -42.07
C LYS A 167 12.31 -13.30 -41.01
N LYS A 168 11.05 -12.93 -41.31
CA LYS A 168 10.18 -12.24 -40.40
C LYS A 168 9.37 -13.27 -39.60
N THR A 169 9.73 -13.47 -38.35
CA THR A 169 9.02 -14.33 -37.40
C THR A 169 8.55 -13.52 -36.18
N GLY A 170 7.63 -14.06 -35.38
CA GLY A 170 7.13 -13.46 -34.16
C GLY A 170 5.61 -13.40 -34.10
N SER A 171 5.09 -12.91 -32.98
CA SER A 171 3.66 -12.75 -32.77
C SER A 171 3.35 -11.32 -32.32
N ILE A 172 2.20 -10.82 -32.76
CA ILE A 172 1.61 -9.57 -32.26
C ILE A 172 0.22 -9.91 -31.75
N PHE A 173 -0.03 -9.58 -30.49
CA PHE A 173 -1.34 -9.70 -29.86
C PHE A 173 -1.82 -8.31 -29.47
N HIS A 174 -2.93 -7.88 -30.05
CA HIS A 174 -3.56 -6.60 -29.78
C HIS A 174 -4.99 -6.83 -29.27
N TRP A 175 -5.30 -6.37 -28.10
CA TRP A 175 -6.61 -6.59 -27.48
C TRP A 175 -7.07 -5.41 -26.64
N LYS A 176 -8.36 -5.35 -26.42
CA LYS A 176 -8.97 -4.43 -25.48
C LYS A 176 -9.71 -5.21 -24.40
N PRO A 177 -9.35 -5.08 -23.13
CA PRO A 177 -10.09 -5.70 -22.04
C PRO A 177 -11.55 -5.25 -22.04
N ASP A 178 -12.48 -6.19 -21.77
CA ASP A 178 -13.91 -5.90 -21.81
C ASP A 178 -14.42 -5.40 -20.43
N LYS A 179 -15.06 -4.22 -20.42
CA LYS A 179 -15.72 -3.63 -19.25
C LYS A 179 -16.90 -4.47 -18.70
N LEU A 180 -17.40 -5.43 -19.46
CA LEU A 180 -18.39 -6.41 -18.99
C LEU A 180 -17.75 -7.56 -18.20
N VAL A 181 -16.42 -7.68 -18.24
CA VAL A 181 -15.66 -8.72 -17.54
C VAL A 181 -14.87 -8.12 -16.37
N PHE A 182 -14.26 -6.96 -16.60
CA PHE A 182 -13.48 -6.24 -15.58
C PHE A 182 -14.19 -4.95 -15.19
N THR A 183 -14.28 -4.69 -13.91
CA THR A 183 -14.89 -3.47 -13.36
C THR A 183 -14.08 -2.21 -13.66
N ASP A 184 -12.76 -2.34 -13.85
CA ASP A 184 -11.86 -1.29 -14.30
C ASP A 184 -10.83 -1.86 -15.28
N ILE A 185 -10.66 -1.18 -16.42
CA ILE A 185 -9.70 -1.53 -17.48
C ILE A 185 -8.63 -0.47 -17.70
N ASN A 186 -8.67 0.64 -16.94
CA ASN A 186 -7.71 1.74 -17.08
C ASN A 186 -6.42 1.44 -16.33
N ILE A 187 -5.59 0.58 -16.89
CA ILE A 187 -4.29 0.23 -16.30
C ILE A 187 -3.38 1.47 -16.32
N PRO A 188 -2.87 1.90 -15.13
CA PRO A 188 -1.94 3.03 -15.04
C PRO A 188 -0.65 2.80 -15.82
N VAL A 189 -0.09 3.86 -16.38
CA VAL A 189 1.20 3.82 -17.11
C VAL A 189 2.33 3.28 -16.24
N GLU A 190 2.33 3.62 -14.95
CA GLU A 190 3.31 3.20 -13.95
C GLU A 190 3.35 1.68 -13.80
N TYR A 191 2.23 0.99 -13.95
CA TYR A 191 2.19 -0.48 -13.92
C TYR A 191 3.04 -1.08 -15.04
N TYR A 192 2.94 -0.56 -16.27
CA TYR A 192 3.74 -1.04 -17.41
C TYR A 192 5.22 -0.79 -17.17
N ARG A 193 5.58 0.42 -16.74
CA ARG A 193 6.97 0.78 -16.39
C ARG A 193 7.55 -0.17 -15.35
N ASP A 194 6.81 -0.40 -14.26
CA ASP A 194 7.27 -1.26 -13.16
C ASP A 194 7.39 -2.72 -13.59
N VAL A 195 6.42 -3.25 -14.31
CA VAL A 195 6.44 -4.65 -14.77
C VAL A 195 7.57 -4.86 -15.78
N LEU A 196 7.71 -3.99 -16.79
CA LEU A 196 8.72 -4.15 -17.83
C LEU A 196 10.13 -3.97 -17.28
N ARG A 197 10.35 -3.00 -16.39
CA ARG A 197 11.62 -2.86 -15.67
C ARG A 197 11.96 -4.11 -14.87
N ARG A 198 11.03 -4.65 -14.08
CA ARG A 198 11.23 -5.89 -13.32
C ARG A 198 11.56 -7.07 -14.23
N GLN A 199 10.87 -7.19 -15.37
CA GLN A 199 11.14 -8.25 -16.32
C GLN A 199 12.52 -8.08 -16.98
N ALA A 200 12.94 -6.87 -17.31
CA ALA A 200 14.28 -6.60 -17.83
C ALA A 200 15.39 -6.97 -16.83
N VAL A 201 15.19 -6.68 -15.55
CA VAL A 201 16.13 -7.00 -14.47
C VAL A 201 16.37 -8.51 -14.34
N VAL A 202 15.33 -9.33 -14.43
CA VAL A 202 15.44 -10.79 -14.19
C VAL A 202 15.62 -11.61 -15.46
N ASN A 203 15.46 -11.02 -16.63
CA ASN A 203 15.70 -11.64 -17.93
C ASN A 203 16.86 -10.93 -18.63
N LYS A 204 18.06 -11.21 -18.15
CA LYS A 204 19.32 -10.63 -18.61
C LYS A 204 19.42 -10.57 -20.15
N GLY A 205 19.67 -9.37 -20.69
CA GLY A 205 19.91 -9.13 -22.10
C GLY A 205 18.64 -9.05 -22.97
N ILE A 206 17.45 -9.22 -22.39
CA ILE A 206 16.19 -8.97 -23.11
C ILE A 206 15.83 -7.51 -22.98
N THR A 207 15.51 -6.89 -24.11
CA THR A 207 15.10 -5.49 -24.22
C THR A 207 13.56 -5.40 -24.19
N PHE A 208 13.02 -4.62 -23.29
CA PHE A 208 11.60 -4.32 -23.23
C PHE A 208 11.37 -2.87 -23.63
N ARG A 209 10.59 -2.64 -24.69
CA ARG A 209 10.24 -1.33 -25.19
C ARG A 209 8.78 -1.05 -24.86
N PHE A 210 8.54 0.00 -24.10
CA PHE A 210 7.20 0.47 -23.77
C PHE A 210 6.82 1.64 -24.69
N ARG A 211 5.63 1.57 -25.28
CA ARG A 211 5.04 2.62 -26.08
C ARG A 211 3.72 3.05 -25.43
N ASN A 212 3.62 4.31 -25.06
CA ASN A 212 2.39 4.88 -24.52
C ASN A 212 1.83 5.92 -25.48
N GLN A 213 0.61 5.72 -25.95
CA GLN A 213 -0.05 6.67 -26.83
C GLN A 213 -0.69 7.80 -26.02
N ILE A 214 -0.34 9.04 -26.36
CA ILE A 214 -0.90 10.27 -25.76
C ILE A 214 -1.15 11.27 -26.90
N SER A 215 -2.40 11.73 -27.04
CA SER A 215 -2.81 12.68 -28.10
C SER A 215 -2.37 12.24 -29.50
N GLY A 216 -2.54 10.95 -29.81
CA GLY A 216 -2.20 10.35 -31.09
C GLY A 216 -0.72 10.12 -31.35
N LYS A 217 0.18 10.49 -30.41
CA LYS A 217 1.64 10.27 -30.50
C LYS A 217 2.08 9.20 -29.52
N PHE A 218 3.21 8.54 -29.82
CA PHE A 218 3.81 7.56 -28.95
C PHE A 218 5.00 8.14 -28.20
N GLU A 219 4.97 8.02 -26.87
CA GLU A 219 6.13 8.15 -26.02
C GLU A 219 6.75 6.76 -25.87
N GLU A 220 8.07 6.65 -26.04
CA GLU A 220 8.79 5.36 -25.96
C GLU A 220 9.78 5.38 -24.81
N GLU A 221 9.82 4.29 -24.05
CA GLU A 221 10.79 4.02 -23.00
C GLU A 221 11.38 2.62 -23.22
N GLU A 222 12.66 2.45 -22.91
CA GLU A 222 13.35 1.18 -23.08
C GLU A 222 13.96 0.72 -21.75
N PHE A 223 13.77 -0.56 -21.42
CA PHE A 223 14.33 -1.22 -20.25
C PHE A 223 15.18 -2.40 -20.70
N CYS A 224 16.47 -2.35 -20.37
CA CYS A 224 17.42 -3.42 -20.66
C CYS A 224 18.48 -3.45 -19.56
N TYR A 225 18.74 -4.64 -19.01
CA TYR A 225 19.78 -4.87 -18.02
C TYR A 225 20.73 -5.96 -18.54
N PRO A 226 21.79 -5.58 -19.28
CA PRO A 226 22.76 -6.53 -19.83
C PRO A 226 23.43 -7.41 -18.76
N ASP A 227 23.62 -6.91 -17.55
CA ASP A 227 24.15 -7.66 -16.39
C ASP A 227 23.07 -8.11 -15.40
N GLY A 228 21.78 -7.94 -15.75
CA GLY A 228 20.64 -8.40 -15.00
C GLY A 228 20.57 -7.84 -13.56
N ILE A 229 20.29 -8.71 -12.59
CA ILE A 229 20.10 -8.33 -11.18
C ILE A 229 21.32 -7.67 -10.55
N LYS A 230 22.52 -7.92 -11.05
CA LYS A 230 23.76 -7.30 -10.56
C LYS A 230 23.75 -5.81 -10.86
N GLN A 231 23.59 -5.45 -12.15
CA GLN A 231 23.51 -4.05 -12.58
C GLN A 231 22.37 -3.31 -11.87
N TYR A 232 21.21 -3.95 -11.74
CA TYR A 232 20.06 -3.35 -11.08
C TYR A 232 20.34 -2.95 -9.62
N ILE A 233 21.02 -3.81 -8.84
CA ILE A 233 21.41 -3.48 -7.48
C ILE A 233 22.42 -2.32 -7.45
N GLU A 234 23.41 -2.34 -8.34
CA GLU A 234 24.41 -1.27 -8.44
C GLU A 234 23.75 0.08 -8.74
N GLU A 235 22.79 0.11 -9.66
CA GLU A 235 22.01 1.33 -9.97
C GLU A 235 21.10 1.75 -8.81
N LEU A 236 20.41 0.79 -8.17
CA LEU A 236 19.47 1.07 -7.08
C LEU A 236 20.17 1.72 -5.88
N VAL A 237 21.34 1.24 -5.50
CA VAL A 237 22.04 1.74 -4.31
C VAL A 237 22.97 2.90 -4.62
N GLY A 238 23.56 3.00 -5.82
CA GLY A 238 24.55 4.00 -6.16
C GLY A 238 25.63 4.13 -5.07
N ASP A 239 25.89 5.36 -4.65
CA ASP A 239 26.88 5.66 -3.59
C ASP A 239 26.39 5.36 -2.17
N ASN A 240 25.16 4.91 -1.97
CA ASN A 240 24.59 4.62 -0.65
C ASN A 240 24.96 3.22 -0.12
N ALA A 241 25.56 2.36 -0.92
CA ALA A 241 26.06 1.07 -0.46
C ALA A 241 27.31 1.26 0.42
N PHE A 242 27.35 0.55 1.54
CA PHE A 242 28.56 0.52 2.39
C PHE A 242 29.29 -0.83 2.34
N THR A 243 28.75 -1.79 1.57
CA THR A 243 29.45 -3.02 1.16
C THR A 243 29.43 -3.12 -0.36
N MET A 244 30.40 -3.83 -0.93
CA MET A 244 30.40 -4.09 -2.38
C MET A 244 29.23 -4.98 -2.76
N PRO A 245 28.54 -4.72 -3.91
CA PRO A 245 27.53 -5.62 -4.44
C PRO A 245 28.09 -6.99 -4.72
N VAL A 246 27.39 -8.02 -4.26
CA VAL A 246 27.75 -9.42 -4.42
C VAL A 246 26.80 -10.06 -5.43
N TYR A 247 27.31 -10.94 -6.28
CA TYR A 247 26.52 -11.77 -7.18
C TYR A 247 26.91 -13.24 -7.03
N TRP A 248 25.93 -14.10 -6.80
CA TRP A 248 26.11 -15.54 -6.71
C TRP A 248 25.13 -16.28 -7.61
N GLU A 249 25.60 -17.42 -8.11
CA GLU A 249 24.81 -18.34 -8.91
C GLU A 249 25.09 -19.78 -8.49
N ALA A 250 24.04 -20.63 -8.44
CA ALA A 250 24.17 -22.05 -8.18
C ALA A 250 23.04 -22.84 -8.82
N GLU A 251 23.32 -24.12 -9.06
CA GLU A 251 22.31 -25.11 -9.46
C GLU A 251 22.21 -26.21 -8.41
N ARG A 252 21.00 -26.64 -8.13
CA ARG A 252 20.69 -27.73 -7.21
C ARG A 252 19.67 -28.67 -7.83
N ARG A 253 19.69 -29.94 -7.42
CA ARG A 253 18.69 -30.94 -7.85
C ARG A 253 18.11 -31.61 -6.63
N GLY A 254 16.83 -31.92 -6.66
CA GLY A 254 16.11 -32.55 -5.58
C GLY A 254 14.62 -32.65 -5.83
N ARG A 255 13.89 -33.00 -4.82
CA ARG A 255 12.43 -33.18 -4.91
C ARG A 255 11.73 -32.70 -3.64
N ASP A 256 10.48 -32.27 -3.77
CA ASP A 256 9.68 -31.80 -2.63
C ASP A 256 9.26 -32.92 -1.68
N ALA A 257 9.13 -34.13 -2.20
CA ALA A 257 8.85 -35.37 -1.45
C ALA A 257 9.33 -36.59 -2.26
N ASP A 258 9.50 -37.74 -1.61
CA ASP A 258 10.02 -38.97 -2.24
C ASP A 258 9.19 -39.45 -3.44
N ASN A 259 7.89 -39.19 -3.43
CA ASN A 259 6.94 -39.55 -4.49
C ASN A 259 6.76 -38.45 -5.55
N ARG A 260 7.52 -37.35 -5.49
CA ARG A 260 7.49 -36.28 -6.47
C ARG A 260 8.63 -36.41 -7.47
N PRO A 261 8.47 -35.90 -8.70
CA PRO A 261 9.55 -35.89 -9.67
C PRO A 261 10.72 -35.04 -9.17
N GLU A 262 11.92 -35.37 -9.65
CA GLU A 262 13.10 -34.57 -9.43
C GLU A 262 12.99 -33.24 -10.18
N MET A 263 13.34 -32.14 -9.52
CA MET A 263 13.41 -30.83 -10.12
C MET A 263 14.82 -30.28 -10.07
N LYS A 264 15.14 -29.47 -11.05
CA LYS A 264 16.33 -28.66 -11.16
C LYS A 264 15.99 -27.25 -10.68
N LEU A 265 16.82 -26.71 -9.81
CA LEU A 265 16.66 -25.36 -9.25
C LEU A 265 17.94 -24.58 -9.55
N LYS A 266 17.82 -23.55 -10.39
CA LYS A 266 18.87 -22.55 -10.62
C LYS A 266 18.58 -21.36 -9.70
N ILE A 267 19.58 -20.94 -8.93
CA ILE A 267 19.47 -19.83 -7.95
C ILE A 267 20.42 -18.73 -8.44
N THR A 268 19.92 -17.53 -8.62
CA THR A 268 20.73 -16.34 -8.82
C THR A 268 20.37 -15.32 -7.75
N VAL A 269 21.37 -14.68 -7.17
CA VAL A 269 21.17 -13.67 -6.14
C VAL A 269 22.19 -12.55 -6.30
N SER A 270 21.75 -11.33 -6.12
CA SER A 270 22.62 -10.19 -5.91
C SER A 270 22.19 -9.44 -4.65
N PHE A 271 23.15 -8.98 -3.85
CA PHE A 271 22.85 -8.21 -2.64
C PHE A 271 24.00 -7.30 -2.24
N CYS A 272 23.68 -6.28 -1.47
CA CYS A 272 24.62 -5.45 -0.73
C CYS A 272 23.94 -4.89 0.53
N PHE A 273 24.69 -4.16 1.34
CA PHE A 273 24.13 -3.45 2.49
C PHE A 273 24.21 -1.94 2.31
N SER A 274 23.13 -1.24 2.70
CA SER A 274 22.98 0.22 2.64
C SER A 274 22.36 0.75 3.92
N LYS A 275 22.70 1.99 4.30
CA LYS A 275 22.10 2.68 5.46
C LYS A 275 20.81 3.39 5.12
N GLN A 276 20.62 3.76 3.87
CA GLN A 276 19.49 4.59 3.42
C GLN A 276 18.45 3.80 2.65
N ILE A 277 18.84 2.71 2.01
CA ILE A 277 18.00 1.92 1.13
C ILE A 277 17.88 0.52 1.71
N SER A 278 16.65 0.03 1.79
CA SER A 278 16.32 -1.34 2.14
C SER A 278 15.28 -1.84 1.14
N SER A 279 15.65 -2.82 0.33
CA SER A 279 14.79 -3.39 -0.70
C SER A 279 15.08 -4.89 -0.83
N ILE A 280 14.04 -5.71 -0.77
CA ILE A 280 14.19 -7.15 -0.95
C ILE A 280 13.14 -7.60 -1.96
N GLU A 281 13.61 -8.15 -3.08
CA GLU A 281 12.77 -8.61 -4.17
C GLU A 281 13.02 -10.10 -4.43
N TYR A 282 11.93 -10.84 -4.58
CA TYR A 282 11.96 -12.28 -4.86
C TYR A 282 11.30 -12.56 -6.20
N TYR A 283 11.96 -13.37 -7.02
CA TYR A 283 11.45 -13.81 -8.31
C TYR A 283 11.57 -15.34 -8.44
N HIS A 284 10.61 -15.93 -9.13
CA HIS A 284 10.62 -17.35 -9.49
C HIS A 284 10.12 -17.54 -10.91
N ASN A 285 10.94 -18.18 -11.75
CA ASN A 285 10.70 -18.27 -13.19
C ASN A 285 10.31 -16.90 -13.79
N SER A 286 11.04 -15.84 -13.42
CA SER A 286 10.80 -14.43 -13.76
C SER A 286 9.51 -13.81 -13.22
N SER A 287 8.63 -14.55 -12.53
CA SER A 287 7.48 -13.97 -11.82
C SER A 287 7.91 -13.29 -10.53
N TRP A 288 7.47 -12.05 -10.33
CA TRP A 288 7.66 -11.34 -9.06
C TRP A 288 6.76 -11.92 -7.98
N LEU A 289 7.38 -12.32 -6.86
CA LEU A 289 6.71 -12.93 -5.73
C LEU A 289 6.30 -11.86 -4.71
N GLU A 290 5.16 -11.23 -4.94
CA GLU A 290 4.62 -10.19 -4.05
C GLU A 290 4.46 -10.69 -2.60
N TYR A 291 4.09 -11.95 -2.43
CA TYR A 291 3.89 -12.58 -1.12
C TYR A 291 5.07 -13.50 -0.70
N GLY A 292 6.16 -13.47 -1.43
CA GLY A 292 7.40 -14.22 -1.12
C GLY A 292 7.22 -15.73 -1.25
N GLY A 293 7.02 -16.42 -0.12
CA GLY A 293 6.92 -17.88 -0.06
C GLY A 293 8.25 -18.55 0.26
N SER A 294 8.58 -19.65 -0.42
CA SER A 294 9.79 -20.43 -0.13
C SER A 294 11.09 -19.65 -0.25
N PRO A 295 11.30 -18.78 -1.27
CA PRO A 295 12.50 -17.94 -1.35
C PRO A 295 12.62 -16.94 -0.20
N ASP A 296 11.53 -16.28 0.22
CA ASP A 296 11.54 -15.37 1.36
C ASP A 296 11.90 -16.10 2.65
N LYS A 297 11.30 -17.25 2.90
CA LYS A 297 11.62 -18.10 4.08
C LYS A 297 13.08 -18.51 4.07
N ALA A 298 13.63 -18.85 2.92
CA ALA A 298 15.03 -19.25 2.77
C ALA A 298 16.01 -18.11 3.06
N VAL A 299 15.76 -16.91 2.52
CA VAL A 299 16.57 -15.71 2.80
C VAL A 299 16.52 -15.37 4.28
N ARG A 300 15.33 -15.33 4.88
CA ARG A 300 15.15 -15.06 6.33
C ARG A 300 15.95 -16.03 7.18
N SER A 301 15.81 -17.32 6.92
CA SER A 301 16.48 -18.38 7.67
C SER A 301 18.00 -18.38 7.44
N GLY A 302 18.42 -18.32 6.16
CA GLY A 302 19.82 -18.40 5.77
C GLY A 302 20.65 -17.23 6.29
N PHE A 303 20.21 -16.00 6.03
CA PHE A 303 20.90 -14.79 6.47
C PHE A 303 20.92 -14.66 8.00
N THR A 304 19.77 -14.90 8.67
CA THR A 304 19.75 -14.81 10.14
C THR A 304 20.69 -15.82 10.78
N ALA A 305 20.68 -17.06 10.33
CA ALA A 305 21.54 -18.09 10.89
C ALA A 305 23.04 -17.81 10.65
N ALA A 306 23.40 -17.34 9.44
CA ALA A 306 24.77 -17.06 9.09
C ALA A 306 25.32 -15.86 9.87
N PHE A 307 24.60 -14.73 9.91
CA PHE A 307 25.02 -13.54 10.66
C PHE A 307 25.00 -13.77 12.18
N ASP A 308 24.01 -14.48 12.73
CA ASP A 308 24.02 -14.82 14.15
C ASP A 308 25.23 -15.66 14.54
N LYS A 309 25.62 -16.63 13.70
CA LYS A 309 26.84 -17.41 13.88
C LYS A 309 28.09 -16.52 13.80
N TYR A 310 28.19 -15.66 12.77
CA TYR A 310 29.31 -14.74 12.60
C TYR A 310 29.49 -13.80 13.81
N LEU A 311 28.41 -13.21 14.30
CA LEU A 311 28.40 -12.33 15.46
C LEU A 311 28.86 -13.04 16.74
N ARG A 312 28.46 -14.31 16.94
CA ARG A 312 28.89 -15.13 18.07
C ARG A 312 30.36 -15.51 17.98
N ASP A 313 30.79 -16.03 16.85
CA ASP A 313 32.16 -16.51 16.63
C ASP A 313 33.19 -15.37 16.75
N ASN A 314 32.78 -14.12 16.40
CA ASN A 314 33.62 -12.92 16.55
C ASN A 314 33.38 -12.14 17.85
N ASN A 315 32.66 -12.71 18.84
CA ASN A 315 32.39 -12.09 20.15
C ASN A 315 31.78 -10.67 20.06
N LYS A 316 30.93 -10.41 19.06
CA LYS A 316 30.30 -9.09 18.83
C LYS A 316 29.08 -8.86 19.75
N TYR A 317 28.50 -9.91 20.33
CA TYR A 317 27.42 -9.80 21.33
C TYR A 317 27.96 -9.49 22.72
N THR A 318 27.21 -8.71 23.49
CA THR A 318 27.42 -8.59 24.93
C THR A 318 26.86 -9.82 25.67
N LYS A 319 27.33 -10.08 26.92
CA LYS A 319 26.98 -11.30 27.67
C LYS A 319 25.47 -11.57 27.87
N THR A 320 24.65 -10.53 27.84
CA THR A 320 23.20 -10.60 28.08
C THR A 320 22.37 -10.28 26.85
N GLU A 321 23.02 -10.13 25.69
CA GLU A 321 22.37 -9.70 24.48
C GLU A 321 21.62 -10.86 23.78
N SER A 322 20.37 -10.63 23.39
CA SER A 322 19.58 -11.58 22.62
C SER A 322 20.12 -11.77 21.19
N LYS A 323 19.68 -12.82 20.50
CA LYS A 323 20.00 -13.04 19.09
C LYS A 323 19.39 -11.96 18.20
N ILE A 324 19.99 -11.75 17.04
CA ILE A 324 19.40 -10.93 15.97
C ILE A 324 18.12 -11.59 15.43
N LEU A 325 17.23 -10.76 14.91
CA LEU A 325 16.09 -11.16 14.09
C LEU A 325 16.35 -10.79 12.63
N PHE A 326 15.63 -11.42 11.71
CA PHE A 326 15.76 -11.05 10.29
C PHE A 326 15.46 -9.56 10.03
N GLN A 327 14.56 -8.97 10.82
CA GLN A 327 14.25 -7.54 10.73
C GLN A 327 15.49 -6.66 10.90
N ASP A 328 16.41 -7.05 11.80
CA ASP A 328 17.64 -6.28 12.05
C ASP A 328 18.58 -6.29 10.82
N ILE A 329 18.54 -7.38 10.03
CA ILE A 329 19.25 -7.52 8.76
C ILE A 329 18.51 -6.75 7.66
N GLN A 330 17.20 -6.94 7.57
CA GLN A 330 16.33 -6.38 6.53
C GLN A 330 16.42 -4.86 6.48
N ASP A 331 16.58 -4.19 7.62
CA ASP A 331 16.60 -2.72 7.71
C ASP A 331 17.78 -2.07 6.94
N SER A 332 18.79 -2.86 6.55
CA SER A 332 19.94 -2.40 5.77
C SER A 332 20.26 -3.27 4.55
N LEU A 333 19.49 -4.35 4.32
CA LEU A 333 19.73 -5.28 3.22
C LEU A 333 19.05 -4.81 1.94
N VAL A 334 19.81 -4.76 0.86
CA VAL A 334 19.30 -4.65 -0.51
C VAL A 334 19.60 -5.97 -1.20
N LEU A 335 18.55 -6.69 -1.64
CA LEU A 335 18.69 -8.05 -2.17
C LEU A 335 17.67 -8.31 -3.27
N VAL A 336 18.13 -8.92 -4.35
CA VAL A 336 17.27 -9.50 -5.38
C VAL A 336 17.65 -10.96 -5.56
N THR A 337 16.67 -11.86 -5.47
CA THR A 337 16.85 -13.26 -5.86
C THR A 337 15.95 -13.62 -7.03
N ASN A 338 16.47 -14.34 -7.97
CA ASN A 338 15.70 -14.97 -9.03
C ASN A 338 16.03 -16.46 -9.08
N CYS A 339 15.06 -17.31 -8.78
CA CYS A 339 15.21 -18.74 -8.86
C CYS A 339 14.38 -19.31 -10.02
N PHE A 340 14.92 -20.30 -10.69
CA PHE A 340 14.25 -21.00 -11.78
C PHE A 340 14.11 -22.47 -11.42
N SER A 341 12.92 -23.04 -11.55
CA SER A 341 12.68 -24.46 -11.36
C SER A 341 11.98 -25.09 -12.56
N THR A 342 12.33 -26.33 -12.85
CA THR A 342 11.74 -27.12 -13.94
C THR A 342 10.28 -27.55 -13.65
N ILE A 343 9.86 -27.47 -12.40
CA ILE A 343 8.48 -27.77 -11.98
C ILE A 343 7.88 -26.52 -11.38
N GLY A 344 6.72 -26.12 -11.88
CA GLY A 344 5.97 -24.98 -11.34
C GLY A 344 5.47 -25.28 -9.95
N CYS A 345 5.89 -24.47 -8.96
CA CYS A 345 5.56 -24.62 -7.53
C CYS A 345 4.75 -23.41 -7.02
N PHE A 346 4.03 -22.72 -7.90
CA PHE A 346 3.20 -21.58 -7.50
C PHE A 346 1.98 -22.03 -6.71
N GLU A 347 1.62 -21.27 -5.67
CA GLU A 347 0.46 -21.56 -4.82
C GLU A 347 -0.88 -21.34 -5.54
N ASN A 348 -0.90 -20.41 -6.51
CA ASN A 348 -2.10 -20.07 -7.27
C ASN A 348 -1.76 -19.59 -8.69
N GLN A 349 -2.79 -19.39 -9.52
CA GLN A 349 -2.65 -18.95 -10.91
C GLN A 349 -2.00 -17.56 -11.04
N THR A 350 -2.16 -16.69 -10.05
CA THR A 350 -1.57 -15.33 -10.10
C THR A 350 -0.05 -15.30 -9.94
N LYS A 351 0.58 -16.45 -9.61
CA LYS A 351 2.04 -16.63 -9.53
C LYS A 351 2.77 -15.71 -8.56
N LYS A 352 2.08 -15.21 -7.53
CA LYS A 352 2.61 -14.24 -6.55
C LYS A 352 3.30 -14.87 -5.33
N SER A 353 3.25 -16.19 -5.18
CA SER A 353 3.88 -16.95 -4.09
C SER A 353 4.29 -18.35 -4.57
N VAL A 354 5.39 -18.86 -4.01
CA VAL A 354 5.91 -20.22 -4.27
C VAL A 354 5.90 -21.03 -2.98
N ASN A 355 5.41 -22.28 -3.06
CA ASN A 355 5.42 -23.22 -1.95
C ASN A 355 6.10 -24.53 -2.39
N SER A 356 7.41 -24.60 -2.16
CA SER A 356 8.26 -25.76 -2.44
C SER A 356 9.22 -25.94 -1.26
N ARG A 357 9.14 -27.11 -0.63
CA ARG A 357 10.03 -27.48 0.47
C ARG A 357 11.48 -27.57 0.00
N PHE A 358 11.70 -28.23 -1.13
CA PHE A 358 13.03 -28.36 -1.70
C PHE A 358 13.65 -26.99 -2.03
N THR A 359 12.90 -26.10 -2.68
CA THR A 359 13.37 -24.73 -2.96
C THR A 359 13.79 -24.02 -1.67
N GLN A 360 12.98 -24.09 -0.62
CA GLN A 360 13.31 -23.45 0.66
C GLN A 360 14.57 -24.04 1.28
N GLU A 361 14.69 -25.37 1.35
CA GLU A 361 15.83 -26.05 1.97
C GLU A 361 17.13 -25.83 1.17
N ALA A 362 17.07 -25.96 -0.16
CA ALA A 362 18.22 -25.77 -1.06
C ALA A 362 18.73 -24.33 -1.01
N MET A 363 17.85 -23.33 -1.10
CA MET A 363 18.23 -21.90 -0.99
C MET A 363 18.75 -21.56 0.40
N THR A 364 18.16 -22.13 1.48
CA THR A 364 18.64 -21.88 2.85
C THR A 364 20.07 -22.42 3.04
N ALA A 365 20.35 -23.64 2.55
CA ALA A 365 21.69 -24.24 2.58
C ALA A 365 22.67 -23.37 1.78
N PHE A 366 22.29 -23.01 0.54
CA PHE A 366 23.08 -22.17 -0.33
C PHE A 366 23.47 -20.84 0.33
N PHE A 367 22.52 -20.11 0.93
CA PHE A 367 22.83 -18.86 1.62
C PHE A 367 23.75 -19.06 2.81
N LYS A 368 23.57 -20.10 3.60
CA LYS A 368 24.44 -20.39 4.74
C LYS A 368 25.89 -20.69 4.29
N GLU A 369 26.03 -21.47 3.24
CA GLU A 369 27.34 -21.83 2.67
C GLU A 369 28.04 -20.60 2.09
N GLN A 370 27.38 -19.87 1.20
CA GLN A 370 27.95 -18.74 0.51
C GLN A 370 28.28 -17.56 1.45
N LEU A 371 27.43 -17.29 2.43
CA LEU A 371 27.71 -16.25 3.42
C LEU A 371 28.91 -16.60 4.29
N GLN A 372 29.12 -17.87 4.65
CA GLN A 372 30.31 -18.27 5.39
C GLN A 372 31.60 -18.02 4.56
N VAL A 373 31.58 -18.31 3.28
CA VAL A 373 32.70 -18.01 2.38
C VAL A 373 32.90 -16.50 2.26
N TRP A 374 31.82 -15.75 2.06
CA TRP A 374 31.85 -14.30 1.95
C TRP A 374 32.41 -13.61 3.20
N PHE A 375 32.08 -14.10 4.40
CA PHE A 375 32.61 -13.58 5.66
C PHE A 375 34.13 -13.73 5.78
N ILE A 376 34.70 -14.74 5.13
CA ILE A 376 36.15 -14.98 5.12
C ILE A 376 36.83 -14.12 4.09
N GLU A 377 36.30 -14.13 2.85
CA GLU A 377 36.88 -13.45 1.70
C GLU A 377 36.73 -11.93 1.77
N ASN A 378 35.62 -11.44 2.33
CA ASN A 378 35.24 -10.02 2.39
C ASN A 378 35.09 -9.54 3.84
N LYS A 379 36.08 -9.85 4.68
CA LYS A 379 36.01 -9.63 6.13
C LYS A 379 35.64 -8.18 6.51
N GLN A 380 36.16 -7.18 5.80
CA GLN A 380 35.85 -5.76 6.08
C GLN A 380 34.37 -5.44 5.85
N ASP A 381 33.80 -5.90 4.75
CA ASP A 381 32.39 -5.71 4.43
C ASP A 381 31.47 -6.51 5.36
N ALA A 382 31.89 -7.74 5.72
CA ALA A 382 31.20 -8.56 6.69
C ALA A 382 31.15 -7.90 8.08
N ASP A 383 32.26 -7.32 8.53
CA ASP A 383 32.31 -6.59 9.79
C ASP A 383 31.43 -5.33 9.76
N ARG A 384 31.45 -4.54 8.67
CA ARG A 384 30.58 -3.37 8.50
C ARG A 384 29.09 -3.75 8.52
N ALA A 385 28.72 -4.82 7.79
CA ALA A 385 27.37 -5.32 7.77
C ALA A 385 26.90 -5.82 9.15
N ALA A 386 27.75 -6.59 9.83
CA ALA A 386 27.48 -7.10 11.16
C ALA A 386 27.32 -5.97 12.20
N GLU A 387 28.14 -4.94 12.13
CA GLU A 387 28.03 -3.76 13.01
C GLU A 387 26.72 -2.98 12.76
N GLN A 388 26.35 -2.76 11.50
CA GLN A 388 25.08 -2.12 11.18
C GLN A 388 23.89 -2.94 11.65
N ILE A 389 23.91 -4.26 11.48
CA ILE A 389 22.85 -5.16 11.96
C ILE A 389 22.71 -5.07 13.49
N LEU A 390 23.82 -4.97 14.25
CA LEU A 390 23.76 -4.75 15.69
C LEU A 390 23.20 -3.37 16.06
N VAL A 391 23.52 -2.34 15.30
CA VAL A 391 22.92 -1.00 15.47
C VAL A 391 21.40 -1.06 15.27
N ASN A 392 20.95 -1.68 14.19
CA ASN A 392 19.52 -1.85 13.90
C ASN A 392 18.81 -2.64 15.02
N LYS A 393 19.41 -3.75 15.48
CA LYS A 393 18.90 -4.55 16.59
C LYS A 393 18.75 -3.73 17.87
N ARG A 394 19.81 -3.00 18.28
CA ARG A 394 19.80 -2.22 19.50
C ARG A 394 18.79 -1.07 19.44
N ALA A 395 18.63 -0.46 18.27
CA ALA A 395 17.59 0.53 18.01
C ALA A 395 16.19 -0.07 18.17
N ARG A 396 15.91 -1.25 17.57
CA ARG A 396 14.65 -1.97 17.71
C ARG A 396 14.37 -2.35 19.17
N GLU A 397 15.31 -2.97 19.86
CA GLU A 397 15.15 -3.37 21.29
C GLU A 397 14.91 -2.15 22.20
N SER A 398 15.58 -1.03 21.95
CA SER A 398 15.35 0.23 22.67
C SER A 398 13.93 0.74 22.45
N ALA A 399 13.46 0.74 21.20
CA ALA A 399 12.09 1.12 20.86
C ALA A 399 11.04 0.19 21.52
N GLU A 400 11.28 -1.12 21.55
CA GLU A 400 10.41 -2.12 22.18
C GLU A 400 10.36 -1.94 23.72
N LYS A 401 11.50 -1.70 24.37
CA LYS A 401 11.57 -1.42 25.83
C LYS A 401 10.78 -0.15 26.17
N THR A 402 10.99 0.92 25.40
CA THR A 402 10.24 2.17 25.57
C THR A 402 8.74 1.94 25.47
N LYS A 403 8.30 1.20 24.46
CA LYS A 403 6.92 0.86 24.22
C LYS A 403 6.31 0.01 25.36
N SER A 404 7.05 -1.02 25.82
CA SER A 404 6.60 -1.85 26.95
C SER A 404 6.41 -1.02 28.22
N SER A 405 7.31 -0.07 28.49
CA SER A 405 7.21 0.85 29.62
C SER A 405 5.98 1.77 29.51
N VAL A 406 5.71 2.27 28.30
CA VAL A 406 4.53 3.09 28.00
C VAL A 406 3.25 2.25 28.14
N LYS A 407 3.22 1.05 27.60
CA LYS A 407 2.07 0.15 27.73
C LYS A 407 1.75 -0.17 29.18
N LYS A 408 2.76 -0.44 30.02
CA LYS A 408 2.57 -0.63 31.47
C LYS A 408 2.04 0.61 32.19
N LYS A 409 2.43 1.81 31.76
CA LYS A 409 1.92 3.07 32.31
C LYS A 409 0.47 3.36 31.91
N LEU A 410 0.04 2.91 30.72
CA LEU A 410 -1.30 3.14 30.17
C LEU A 410 -2.30 2.02 30.46
N SER A 411 -1.85 0.77 30.70
CA SER A 411 -2.71 -0.42 30.85
C SER A 411 -3.18 -0.75 32.27
N GLY A 412 -2.82 0.07 33.27
CA GLY A 412 -3.41 -0.11 34.61
C GLY A 412 -4.92 0.16 34.55
N ALA A 413 -5.76 -0.85 34.75
CA ALA A 413 -7.21 -0.70 34.89
C ALA A 413 -7.51 0.30 36.00
N ILE A 414 -8.02 1.49 35.66
CA ILE A 414 -8.01 2.66 36.52
C ILE A 414 -9.36 3.30 36.49
N ASP A 415 -9.91 3.51 37.68
CA ASP A 415 -10.96 4.48 37.91
C ASP A 415 -10.41 5.88 37.58
N ILE A 416 -10.77 6.38 36.40
CA ILE A 416 -10.18 7.56 35.77
C ILE A 416 -10.65 8.83 36.49
N SER A 417 -11.85 8.83 37.04
CA SER A 417 -12.42 9.98 37.73
C SER A 417 -11.56 10.41 38.93
N ASN A 418 -10.90 9.49 39.58
CA ASN A 418 -10.07 9.74 40.78
C ASN A 418 -8.59 10.02 40.48
N ARG A 419 -8.10 9.90 39.21
CA ARG A 419 -6.67 9.99 38.91
C ARG A 419 -6.29 11.02 37.83
N VAL A 420 -7.25 11.58 37.11
CA VAL A 420 -7.00 12.67 36.16
C VAL A 420 -7.45 13.96 36.79
N GLN A 421 -6.48 14.82 37.13
CA GLN A 421 -6.78 16.11 37.75
C GLN A 421 -7.64 16.96 36.83
N LYS A 422 -8.69 17.56 37.40
CA LYS A 422 -9.61 18.50 36.72
C LYS A 422 -10.45 17.91 35.58
N PHE A 423 -10.36 16.64 35.30
CA PHE A 423 -11.32 15.98 34.42
C PHE A 423 -12.71 15.94 35.11
N VAL A 424 -13.72 16.39 34.38
CA VAL A 424 -15.11 16.37 34.83
C VAL A 424 -15.88 15.40 33.95
N ASP A 425 -16.22 14.23 34.51
CA ASP A 425 -16.96 13.20 33.76
C ASP A 425 -18.45 13.55 33.65
N CYS A 426 -19.15 12.88 32.72
CA CYS A 426 -20.60 12.89 32.63
C CYS A 426 -21.22 11.70 33.40
N ARG A 427 -22.53 11.74 33.63
CA ARG A 427 -23.25 10.72 34.41
C ARG A 427 -23.52 9.46 33.61
N SER A 428 -23.86 9.60 32.32
CA SER A 428 -24.16 8.48 31.45
C SER A 428 -22.95 7.57 31.25
N LYS A 429 -23.18 6.25 31.16
CA LYS A 429 -22.22 5.25 30.80
C LYS A 429 -22.38 4.77 29.34
N ASP A 430 -23.45 5.22 28.67
CA ASP A 430 -23.69 4.88 27.26
C ASP A 430 -22.75 5.66 26.34
N VAL A 431 -21.78 4.96 25.79
CA VAL A 431 -20.75 5.53 24.91
C VAL A 431 -21.35 6.22 23.68
N ASN A 432 -22.52 5.78 23.21
CA ASN A 432 -23.14 6.30 21.99
C ASN A 432 -23.62 7.76 22.13
N ILE A 433 -23.88 8.20 23.33
CA ILE A 433 -24.36 9.58 23.63
C ILE A 433 -23.27 10.46 24.24
N ARG A 434 -22.21 9.87 24.81
CA ARG A 434 -21.18 10.60 25.54
C ARG A 434 -20.34 11.47 24.63
N GLU A 435 -20.10 12.71 25.03
CA GLU A 435 -19.27 13.68 24.32
C GLU A 435 -18.16 14.20 25.23
N LEU A 436 -16.92 14.27 24.73
CA LEU A 436 -15.79 14.85 25.46
C LEU A 436 -15.48 16.23 24.89
N TYR A 437 -15.57 17.26 25.70
CA TYR A 437 -15.09 18.60 25.38
C TYR A 437 -13.68 18.80 25.92
N ILE A 438 -12.73 19.05 25.04
CA ILE A 438 -11.36 19.45 25.38
C ILE A 438 -11.32 20.96 25.32
N VAL A 439 -11.18 21.62 26.47
CA VAL A 439 -11.28 23.07 26.58
C VAL A 439 -9.98 23.73 26.96
N GLU A 440 -9.81 25.01 26.57
CA GLU A 440 -8.61 25.77 26.85
C GLU A 440 -8.63 26.34 28.26
N GLY A 441 -7.71 25.86 29.09
CA GLY A 441 -7.45 26.42 30.42
C GLY A 441 -8.52 26.15 31.50
N ASP A 442 -8.21 26.63 32.69
CA ASP A 442 -9.06 26.46 33.84
C ASP A 442 -10.23 27.48 33.86
N SER A 443 -10.04 28.63 33.21
CA SER A 443 -11.08 29.65 33.10
C SER A 443 -12.28 29.14 32.29
N ALA A 444 -12.01 28.55 31.11
CA ALA A 444 -13.04 27.92 30.29
C ALA A 444 -13.70 26.72 30.99
N LEU A 445 -12.97 25.97 31.83
CA LEU A 445 -13.54 24.87 32.58
C LEU A 445 -14.71 25.34 33.46
N GLY A 446 -14.62 26.54 34.08
CA GLY A 446 -15.66 27.08 34.93
C GLY A 446 -16.97 27.31 34.18
N SER A 447 -16.93 28.09 33.12
CA SER A 447 -18.08 28.46 32.28
C SER A 447 -18.69 27.24 31.57
N VAL A 448 -17.85 26.40 30.95
CA VAL A 448 -18.29 25.18 30.26
C VAL A 448 -18.89 24.16 31.21
N LYS A 449 -18.37 24.02 32.45
CA LYS A 449 -18.93 23.12 33.46
C LYS A 449 -20.34 23.53 33.91
N GLN A 450 -20.62 24.83 33.97
CA GLN A 450 -21.94 25.33 34.31
C GLN A 450 -22.91 25.28 33.12
N GLY A 451 -22.40 25.52 31.89
CA GLY A 451 -23.20 25.53 30.66
C GLY A 451 -23.44 24.18 30.02
N ARG A 452 -22.84 23.07 30.51
CA ARG A 452 -22.97 21.75 29.91
C ARG A 452 -24.22 20.99 30.32
N ASP A 453 -24.60 19.98 29.53
CA ASP A 453 -25.44 18.90 30.01
C ASP A 453 -24.58 17.86 30.74
N ALA A 454 -24.75 17.78 32.05
CA ALA A 454 -23.97 16.86 32.89
C ALA A 454 -24.33 15.39 32.66
N GLU A 455 -25.41 15.09 31.96
CA GLU A 455 -25.81 13.71 31.66
C GLU A 455 -24.83 13.06 30.69
N PHE A 456 -24.48 13.74 29.60
CA PHE A 456 -23.68 13.12 28.53
C PHE A 456 -22.40 13.89 28.14
N GLN A 457 -22.16 15.11 28.65
CA GLN A 457 -20.99 15.92 28.29
C GLN A 457 -19.93 15.89 29.39
N GLY A 458 -18.75 15.29 29.06
CA GLY A 458 -17.55 15.35 29.89
C GLY A 458 -16.62 16.49 29.45
N ILE A 459 -15.80 17.01 30.36
CA ILE A 459 -14.88 18.13 30.08
C ILE A 459 -13.47 17.79 30.55
N MET A 460 -12.49 18.05 29.69
CA MET A 460 -11.08 17.96 29.99
C MET A 460 -10.38 19.28 29.68
N PRO A 461 -9.88 20.02 30.68
CA PRO A 461 -9.14 21.25 30.42
C PRO A 461 -7.70 20.95 30.02
N VAL A 462 -7.19 21.71 29.05
CA VAL A 462 -5.80 21.69 28.62
C VAL A 462 -5.14 23.03 28.95
N ARG A 463 -4.09 22.99 29.75
CA ARG A 463 -3.39 24.20 30.19
C ARG A 463 -2.28 24.57 29.21
N GLY A 464 -2.48 25.65 28.49
CA GLY A 464 -1.50 26.22 27.57
C GLY A 464 -1.17 25.31 26.38
N LYS A 465 -0.12 25.67 25.67
CA LYS A 465 0.30 24.96 24.45
C LYS A 465 0.91 23.61 24.81
N ILE A 466 0.30 22.52 24.37
CA ILE A 466 0.83 21.18 24.57
C ILE A 466 2.04 20.92 23.66
N LEU A 467 2.79 19.87 23.97
CA LEU A 467 3.94 19.46 23.17
C LEU A 467 3.56 19.14 21.71
N ASN A 468 4.34 19.64 20.75
CA ASN A 468 4.16 19.24 19.35
C ASN A 468 4.56 17.76 19.18
N CYS A 469 3.57 16.90 19.07
CA CYS A 469 3.76 15.45 19.00
C CYS A 469 4.36 14.96 17.66
N LEU A 470 4.40 15.77 16.61
CA LEU A 470 5.11 15.40 15.38
C LEU A 470 6.63 15.54 15.51
N LYS A 471 7.10 16.54 16.28
CA LYS A 471 8.52 16.78 16.49
C LYS A 471 9.11 15.98 17.65
N ALA A 472 8.30 15.66 18.64
CA ALA A 472 8.79 15.01 19.85
C ALA A 472 8.91 13.49 19.66
N ASP A 473 9.93 12.91 20.27
CA ASP A 473 10.02 11.47 20.43
C ASP A 473 8.97 10.94 21.43
N TYR A 474 8.63 9.65 21.31
CA TYR A 474 7.62 9.04 22.16
C TYR A 474 7.93 9.10 23.67
N ASN A 475 9.21 9.13 24.08
CA ASN A 475 9.58 9.26 25.49
C ASN A 475 9.18 10.60 26.04
N LYS A 476 9.40 11.69 25.30
CA LYS A 476 8.98 13.05 25.67
C LYS A 476 7.47 13.20 25.64
N ILE A 477 6.80 12.62 24.62
CA ILE A 477 5.34 12.66 24.53
C ILE A 477 4.71 12.03 25.77
N PHE A 478 5.15 10.85 26.17
CA PHE A 478 4.58 10.13 27.33
C PHE A 478 5.16 10.57 28.69
N ALA A 479 6.16 11.43 28.69
CA ALA A 479 6.58 12.16 29.89
C ALA A 479 5.66 13.38 30.18
N SER A 480 4.86 13.83 29.20
CA SER A 480 3.90 14.94 29.38
C SER A 480 2.66 14.48 30.13
N PRO A 481 2.39 15.01 31.33
CA PRO A 481 1.19 14.65 32.11
C PRO A 481 -0.12 14.97 31.36
N ILE A 482 -0.18 16.10 30.65
CA ILE A 482 -1.37 16.55 29.92
C ILE A 482 -1.72 15.53 28.81
N ILE A 483 -0.71 15.09 28.04
CA ILE A 483 -0.93 14.11 26.96
C ILE A 483 -1.35 12.77 27.53
N THR A 484 -0.67 12.29 28.58
CA THR A 484 -1.01 11.01 29.21
C THR A 484 -2.41 11.04 29.83
N ASP A 485 -2.82 12.15 30.39
CA ASP A 485 -4.15 12.31 30.97
C ASP A 485 -5.24 12.37 29.88
N LEU A 486 -5.01 13.11 28.79
CA LEU A 486 -5.90 13.07 27.62
C LEU A 486 -6.06 11.64 27.06
N MET A 487 -4.96 10.89 26.93
CA MET A 487 -5.02 9.51 26.45
C MET A 487 -5.80 8.58 27.40
N LYS A 488 -5.67 8.76 28.72
CA LYS A 488 -6.47 8.03 29.71
C LYS A 488 -7.96 8.38 29.60
N VAL A 489 -8.30 9.66 29.42
CA VAL A 489 -9.69 10.13 29.28
C VAL A 489 -10.31 9.59 27.99
N LEU A 490 -9.59 9.56 26.88
CA LEU A 490 -10.05 8.95 25.61
C LEU A 490 -10.32 7.46 25.77
N GLY A 491 -9.45 6.72 26.44
CA GLY A 491 -9.62 5.30 26.79
C GLY A 491 -9.22 4.31 25.71
N CYS A 492 -9.07 4.71 24.44
CA CYS A 492 -8.80 3.83 23.30
C CYS A 492 -7.33 3.40 23.14
N GLY A 493 -6.42 3.83 24.03
CA GLY A 493 -5.00 3.53 23.90
C GLY A 493 -4.29 4.33 22.81
N VAL A 494 -3.13 3.85 22.34
CA VAL A 494 -2.26 4.55 21.38
C VAL A 494 -2.09 3.73 20.11
N GLU A 495 -2.32 4.34 18.96
CA GLU A 495 -2.07 3.80 17.66
C GLU A 495 -0.70 4.32 17.13
N MET A 496 0.23 3.41 16.86
CA MET A 496 1.53 3.80 16.31
C MET A 496 1.50 3.71 14.78
N GLN A 497 1.88 4.78 14.09
CA GLN A 497 1.94 4.81 12.63
C GLN A 497 3.19 4.08 12.11
N GLY A 498 3.02 3.27 11.03
CA GLY A 498 4.08 2.57 10.31
C GLY A 498 3.77 1.10 10.06
N ARG A 499 4.32 0.50 8.98
CA ARG A 499 4.09 -0.91 8.61
C ARG A 499 4.41 -1.90 9.74
N LYS A 500 5.40 -1.59 10.59
CA LYS A 500 5.82 -2.40 11.74
C LYS A 500 5.04 -2.13 13.03
N SER A 501 4.16 -1.13 13.04
CA SER A 501 3.51 -0.65 14.27
C SER A 501 2.13 -1.24 14.54
N LYS A 502 1.47 -1.84 13.54
CA LYS A 502 0.12 -2.45 13.71
C LYS A 502 0.10 -3.58 14.75
N GLU A 503 1.10 -4.46 14.75
CA GLU A 503 1.21 -5.57 15.71
C GLU A 503 1.54 -5.12 17.14
N LEU A 504 2.01 -3.89 17.27
CA LEU A 504 2.53 -3.33 18.51
C LEU A 504 1.64 -2.22 19.09
N SER A 505 0.55 -1.86 18.43
CA SER A 505 -0.40 -0.86 18.89
C SER A 505 -1.20 -1.39 20.07
N SER A 506 -1.35 -0.56 21.12
CA SER A 506 -2.30 -0.82 22.20
C SER A 506 -3.68 -0.21 21.91
N PHE A 507 -3.88 0.29 20.69
CA PHE A 507 -5.10 0.96 20.28
C PHE A 507 -6.23 -0.05 20.10
N ASP A 508 -7.35 0.25 20.77
CA ASP A 508 -8.60 -0.49 20.65
C ASP A 508 -9.74 0.53 20.55
N LEU A 509 -10.34 0.65 19.37
CA LEU A 509 -11.43 1.57 19.12
C LEU A 509 -12.67 1.23 19.97
N SER A 510 -12.89 -0.05 20.28
CA SER A 510 -14.01 -0.49 21.11
C SER A 510 -13.91 -0.01 22.56
N ALA A 511 -12.70 0.34 23.01
CA ALA A 511 -12.43 0.92 24.32
C ALA A 511 -12.57 2.45 24.35
N LEU A 512 -12.87 3.10 23.24
CA LEU A 512 -13.16 4.53 23.18
C LEU A 512 -14.41 4.83 24.00
N ARG A 513 -14.34 5.85 24.86
CA ARG A 513 -15.40 6.17 25.82
C ARG A 513 -16.38 7.23 25.34
N TRP A 514 -16.21 7.74 24.12
CA TRP A 514 -16.86 8.95 23.63
C TRP A 514 -17.37 8.74 22.21
N SER A 515 -18.62 9.14 21.97
CA SER A 515 -19.17 9.21 20.60
C SER A 515 -18.60 10.40 19.81
N LYS A 516 -18.23 11.47 20.53
CA LYS A 516 -17.59 12.66 19.95
C LYS A 516 -16.49 13.18 20.86
N VAL A 517 -15.38 13.60 20.25
CA VAL A 517 -14.28 14.33 20.88
C VAL A 517 -14.30 15.74 20.30
N VAL A 518 -14.73 16.71 21.08
CA VAL A 518 -14.96 18.08 20.65
C VAL A 518 -13.84 18.98 21.18
N ILE A 519 -13.07 19.58 20.29
CA ILE A 519 -12.05 20.57 20.64
C ILE A 519 -12.71 21.93 20.69
N CYS A 520 -12.67 22.57 21.85
CA CYS A 520 -13.30 23.85 22.12
C CYS A 520 -12.26 24.80 22.71
N THR A 521 -11.68 25.66 21.91
CA THR A 521 -10.63 26.63 22.25
C THR A 521 -11.13 28.05 22.01
N ASP A 522 -10.47 29.02 22.60
CA ASP A 522 -10.72 30.42 22.35
C ASP A 522 -10.58 30.76 20.85
N ALA A 523 -11.30 31.79 20.41
CA ALA A 523 -11.30 32.21 19.02
C ALA A 523 -10.19 33.24 18.71
N ASP A 524 -8.99 33.01 19.26
CA ASP A 524 -7.82 33.83 19.09
C ASP A 524 -6.62 33.02 18.60
N TYR A 525 -5.45 33.63 18.42
CA TYR A 525 -4.23 32.97 17.96
C TYR A 525 -3.76 31.84 18.85
N ASP A 526 -3.84 32.01 20.17
CA ASP A 526 -3.39 31.01 21.11
C ASP A 526 -4.33 29.82 21.10
N GLY A 527 -5.65 30.06 21.03
CA GLY A 527 -6.67 29.03 20.89
C GLY A 527 -6.52 28.23 19.58
N PHE A 528 -6.26 28.89 18.47
CA PHE A 528 -6.00 28.21 17.19
C PHE A 528 -4.72 27.34 17.24
N GLN A 529 -3.68 27.82 17.92
CA GLN A 529 -2.46 27.06 18.10
C GLN A 529 -2.67 25.85 19.00
N ILE A 530 -3.40 26.00 20.11
CA ILE A 530 -3.74 24.90 21.02
C ILE A 530 -4.59 23.86 20.30
N ARG A 531 -5.61 24.27 19.55
CA ARG A 531 -6.43 23.41 18.68
C ARG A 531 -5.58 22.60 17.72
N THR A 532 -4.65 23.25 17.03
CA THR A 532 -3.73 22.61 16.08
C THR A 532 -2.83 21.58 16.76
N LEU A 533 -2.32 21.88 17.97
CA LEU A 533 -1.49 20.95 18.72
C LEU A 533 -2.28 19.74 19.24
N ILE A 534 -3.56 19.93 19.66
CA ILE A 534 -4.43 18.82 20.04
C ILE A 534 -4.73 17.94 18.84
N LEU A 535 -5.07 18.52 17.68
CA LEU A 535 -5.25 17.76 16.42
C LEU A 535 -3.98 16.99 16.04
N THR A 536 -2.81 17.61 16.17
CA THR A 536 -1.52 16.97 15.92
C THR A 536 -1.28 15.79 16.87
N MET A 537 -1.62 15.91 18.13
CA MET A 537 -1.56 14.83 19.11
C MET A 537 -2.47 13.66 18.70
N ILE A 538 -3.73 13.95 18.37
CA ILE A 538 -4.69 12.91 17.95
C ILE A 538 -4.22 12.26 16.63
N TYR A 539 -3.77 13.06 15.66
CA TYR A 539 -3.23 12.56 14.39
C TYR A 539 -2.02 11.62 14.59
N ARG A 540 -1.13 11.94 15.55
CA ARG A 540 0.07 11.16 15.84
C ARG A 540 -0.22 9.90 16.66
N LEU A 541 -1.13 9.97 17.63
CA LEU A 541 -1.35 8.93 18.64
C LEU A 541 -2.61 8.10 18.43
N CYS A 542 -3.62 8.64 17.71
CA CYS A 542 -4.91 7.99 17.45
C CYS A 542 -5.48 8.42 16.10
N PRO A 543 -4.76 8.26 14.96
CA PRO A 543 -5.22 8.73 13.65
C PRO A 543 -6.57 8.15 13.23
N THR A 544 -6.91 6.95 13.69
CA THR A 544 -8.21 6.32 13.45
C THR A 544 -9.36 7.18 13.95
N LEU A 545 -9.22 7.94 15.07
CA LEU A 545 -10.29 8.83 15.55
C LEU A 545 -10.62 9.96 14.57
N ILE A 546 -9.63 10.46 13.83
CA ILE A 546 -9.85 11.46 12.78
C ILE A 546 -10.44 10.78 11.55
N ARG A 547 -9.84 9.68 11.09
CA ARG A 547 -10.29 8.96 9.90
C ARG A 547 -11.74 8.51 10.00
N ASP A 548 -12.14 7.99 11.14
CA ASP A 548 -13.49 7.44 11.36
C ASP A 548 -14.48 8.51 11.88
N GLY A 549 -14.02 9.77 11.99
CA GLY A 549 -14.88 10.93 12.19
C GLY A 549 -15.41 11.12 13.62
N TYR A 550 -14.62 10.77 14.63
CA TYR A 550 -14.93 11.01 16.04
C TYR A 550 -14.52 12.41 16.53
N VAL A 551 -13.69 13.14 15.75
CA VAL A 551 -13.12 14.41 16.17
C VAL A 551 -13.88 15.57 15.56
N TYR A 552 -14.21 16.56 16.40
CA TYR A 552 -14.96 17.76 16.03
C TYR A 552 -14.28 19.01 16.60
N ILE A 553 -14.48 20.13 15.94
CA ILE A 553 -14.14 21.48 16.45
C ILE A 553 -15.44 22.21 16.72
N ALA A 554 -15.59 22.74 17.94
CA ALA A 554 -16.69 23.63 18.27
C ALA A 554 -16.40 25.05 17.78
N GLU A 555 -17.35 25.64 17.07
CA GLU A 555 -17.30 27.06 16.73
C GLU A 555 -17.93 27.87 17.84
N SER A 556 -17.15 28.76 18.43
CA SER A 556 -17.65 29.75 19.42
C SER A 556 -17.91 31.09 18.69
N PRO A 557 -18.96 31.80 19.05
CA PRO A 557 -19.27 33.09 18.44
C PRO A 557 -18.20 34.13 18.76
N LEU A 558 -17.84 34.95 17.78
CA LEU A 558 -16.91 36.07 17.93
C LEU A 558 -17.60 37.33 18.45
N PHE A 559 -18.88 37.45 18.14
CA PHE A 559 -19.66 38.66 18.50
C PHE A 559 -21.00 38.29 19.10
N GLU A 560 -21.33 38.96 20.20
CA GLU A 560 -22.64 39.02 20.80
C GLU A 560 -23.25 40.39 20.47
N ILE A 561 -24.43 40.36 19.86
CA ILE A 561 -25.15 41.57 19.43
C ILE A 561 -26.48 41.61 20.15
N THR A 562 -26.63 42.52 21.09
CA THR A 562 -27.85 42.67 21.92
C THR A 562 -28.65 43.88 21.45
N CYS A 563 -29.95 43.65 21.21
CA CYS A 563 -30.90 44.71 20.94
C CYS A 563 -32.16 44.53 21.77
N LYS A 564 -32.38 45.39 22.78
CA LYS A 564 -33.40 45.23 23.80
C LYS A 564 -33.26 43.88 24.53
N ASP A 565 -34.28 43.02 24.49
CA ASP A 565 -34.31 41.73 25.15
C ASP A 565 -33.91 40.55 24.26
N LYS A 566 -33.32 40.84 23.07
CA LYS A 566 -32.89 39.81 22.13
C LYS A 566 -31.41 39.89 21.88
N THR A 567 -30.76 38.72 21.85
CA THR A 567 -29.35 38.54 21.58
C THR A 567 -29.17 37.71 20.30
N TRP A 568 -28.26 38.14 19.44
CA TRP A 568 -27.80 37.44 18.23
C TRP A 568 -26.32 37.14 18.36
N PHE A 569 -25.91 36.00 17.79
CA PHE A 569 -24.50 35.57 17.80
C PHE A 569 -23.98 35.55 16.37
N ALA A 570 -22.81 36.15 16.15
CA ALA A 570 -22.12 36.12 14.90
C ALA A 570 -20.75 35.43 15.04
N TYR A 571 -20.44 34.52 14.12
CA TYR A 571 -19.25 33.72 14.15
C TYR A 571 -18.12 34.27 13.26
N ASN A 572 -18.42 35.30 12.49
CA ASN A 572 -17.47 36.03 11.64
C ASN A 572 -17.99 37.43 11.33
N GLU A 573 -17.13 38.28 10.71
CA GLU A 573 -17.50 39.67 10.38
C GLU A 573 -18.63 39.75 9.33
N GLN A 574 -18.78 38.78 8.46
CA GLN A 574 -19.83 38.75 7.45
C GLN A 574 -21.21 38.52 8.13
N GLU A 575 -21.30 37.57 9.03
CA GLU A 575 -22.53 37.32 9.83
C GLU A 575 -22.89 38.53 10.69
N LYS A 576 -21.91 39.13 11.36
CA LYS A 576 -22.08 40.38 12.09
C LYS A 576 -22.68 41.48 11.23
N THR A 577 -22.09 41.72 10.03
CA THR A 577 -22.57 42.72 9.10
C THR A 577 -24.02 42.47 8.64
N LYS A 578 -24.37 41.19 8.41
CA LYS A 578 -25.72 40.79 8.04
C LYS A 578 -26.71 41.08 9.17
N ILE A 579 -26.40 40.68 10.40
CA ILE A 579 -27.23 40.94 11.57
C ILE A 579 -27.42 42.44 11.81
N LEU A 580 -26.35 43.24 11.66
CA LEU A 580 -26.44 44.70 11.83
C LEU A 580 -27.30 45.37 10.74
N LYS A 581 -27.31 44.84 9.51
CA LYS A 581 -28.21 45.31 8.44
C LYS A 581 -29.70 45.05 8.82
N GLU A 582 -30.00 43.88 9.35
CA GLU A 582 -31.34 43.48 9.82
C GLU A 582 -31.84 44.34 11.03
N LEU A 583 -30.91 44.81 11.84
CA LEU A 583 -31.16 45.67 12.98
C LEU A 583 -30.97 47.16 12.68
N SER A 584 -30.88 47.53 11.42
CA SER A 584 -30.68 48.94 11.00
C SER A 584 -31.71 49.87 11.63
N GLY A 585 -31.24 50.99 12.18
CA GLY A 585 -32.09 51.99 12.88
C GLY A 585 -32.44 51.67 14.33
N LYS A 586 -31.97 50.53 14.86
CA LYS A 586 -32.15 50.18 16.30
C LYS A 586 -30.85 50.40 17.07
N LYS A 587 -30.97 50.72 18.36
CA LYS A 587 -29.79 50.80 19.23
C LYS A 587 -29.36 49.42 19.58
N VAL A 588 -28.16 49.02 19.17
CA VAL A 588 -27.56 47.74 19.42
C VAL A 588 -26.32 47.90 20.31
N ASN A 589 -26.08 46.92 21.17
CA ASN A 589 -24.83 46.76 21.89
C ASN A 589 -24.07 45.58 21.26
N ILE A 590 -22.79 45.76 20.93
CA ILE A 590 -21.94 44.75 20.28
C ILE A 590 -20.81 44.47 21.26
N GLN A 591 -20.70 43.22 21.70
CA GLN A 591 -19.60 42.74 22.51
C GLN A 591 -18.80 41.71 21.71
N ARG A 592 -17.48 41.85 21.69
CA ARG A 592 -16.59 40.83 21.10
C ARG A 592 -16.23 39.84 22.20
N SER A 593 -16.56 38.57 21.97
CA SER A 593 -16.14 37.48 22.86
C SER A 593 -14.68 37.12 22.49
N LYS A 594 -13.76 37.23 23.43
CA LYS A 594 -12.34 36.89 23.24
C LYS A 594 -11.98 35.54 23.80
N GLY A 595 -12.63 35.08 24.86
CA GLY A 595 -12.31 33.83 25.51
C GLY A 595 -13.54 33.09 26.04
N LEU A 596 -13.49 31.77 26.03
CA LEU A 596 -14.56 30.88 26.53
C LEU A 596 -14.86 31.10 28.03
N GLY A 597 -13.85 31.52 28.80
CA GLY A 597 -13.98 31.78 30.22
C GLY A 597 -14.73 33.06 30.56
N GLU A 598 -14.93 33.96 29.61
CA GLU A 598 -15.66 35.21 29.77
C GLU A 598 -17.14 35.08 29.44
N ASN A 599 -17.53 33.94 28.83
CA ASN A 599 -18.92 33.71 28.40
C ASN A 599 -19.79 33.25 29.55
N GLU A 600 -21.01 33.79 29.63
CA GLU A 600 -22.01 33.33 30.55
C GLU A 600 -22.42 31.87 30.28
N PRO A 601 -22.74 31.06 31.30
CA PRO A 601 -23.12 29.66 31.14
C PRO A 601 -24.29 29.44 30.18
N GLU A 602 -25.28 30.32 30.17
CA GLU A 602 -26.43 30.25 29.27
C GLU A 602 -26.02 30.48 27.81
N MET A 603 -25.09 31.39 27.55
CA MET A 603 -24.53 31.66 26.23
C MET A 603 -23.74 30.43 25.76
N MET A 604 -22.89 29.86 26.62
CA MET A 604 -22.16 28.62 26.33
C MET A 604 -23.10 27.47 25.98
N TRP A 605 -24.19 27.32 26.68
CA TRP A 605 -25.20 26.32 26.33
C TRP A 605 -25.78 26.58 24.95
N MET A 606 -26.32 27.78 24.70
CA MET A 606 -27.03 28.13 23.46
C MET A 606 -26.13 28.06 22.20
N THR A 607 -24.85 28.36 22.32
CA THR A 607 -23.98 28.56 21.17
C THR A 607 -23.03 27.38 20.92
N THR A 608 -22.61 26.68 21.98
CA THR A 608 -21.44 25.75 21.89
C THR A 608 -21.75 24.35 22.41
N MET A 609 -22.66 24.22 23.42
CA MET A 609 -22.87 22.95 24.10
C MET A 609 -24.18 22.24 23.70
N ASN A 610 -25.25 22.98 23.42
CA ASN A 610 -26.54 22.39 23.07
C ASN A 610 -26.53 21.70 21.72
N PRO A 611 -26.81 20.39 21.63
CA PRO A 611 -26.83 19.64 20.40
C PRO A 611 -27.69 20.23 19.28
N GLU A 612 -28.76 20.96 19.62
CA GLU A 612 -29.70 21.53 18.64
C GLU A 612 -29.22 22.83 18.01
N THR A 613 -28.39 23.61 18.73
CA THR A 613 -28.05 24.97 18.30
C THR A 613 -26.58 25.21 18.06
N ARG A 614 -25.71 24.36 18.61
CA ARG A 614 -24.24 24.42 18.44
C ARG A 614 -23.78 24.18 17.03
N ARG A 615 -22.65 24.76 16.66
CA ARG A 615 -21.96 24.49 15.40
C ARG A 615 -20.72 23.63 15.64
N LEU A 616 -20.69 22.46 15.02
CA LEU A 616 -19.54 21.55 15.07
C LEU A 616 -19.00 21.31 13.67
N ILE A 617 -17.71 21.56 13.48
CA ILE A 617 -16.97 21.17 12.27
C ILE A 617 -16.44 19.77 12.52
N LYS A 618 -16.88 18.80 11.72
CA LYS A 618 -16.34 17.45 11.74
C LYS A 618 -14.98 17.43 11.07
N VAL A 619 -13.97 16.93 11.77
CA VAL A 619 -12.60 16.82 11.23
C VAL A 619 -12.49 15.50 10.49
N MET A 620 -12.41 15.57 9.16
CA MET A 620 -12.24 14.41 8.28
C MET A 620 -11.08 14.65 7.31
N PRO A 621 -10.21 13.68 7.07
CA PRO A 621 -9.25 13.77 5.99
C PRO A 621 -9.99 13.56 4.66
N GLU A 622 -9.84 14.47 3.70
CA GLU A 622 -10.32 14.26 2.33
C GLU A 622 -9.43 13.26 1.58
N ASP A 623 -8.13 13.29 1.88
CA ASP A 623 -7.09 12.49 1.27
C ASP A 623 -5.98 12.26 2.31
N ALA A 624 -5.61 10.99 2.52
CA ALA A 624 -4.62 10.61 3.53
C ALA A 624 -3.21 11.15 3.20
N GLU A 625 -2.82 11.18 1.93
CA GLU A 625 -1.50 11.69 1.49
C GLU A 625 -1.42 13.20 1.65
N ARG A 626 -2.44 13.94 1.22
CA ARG A 626 -2.51 15.39 1.40
C ARG A 626 -2.56 15.76 2.87
N THR A 627 -3.28 15.01 3.69
CA THR A 627 -3.34 15.23 5.14
C THR A 627 -1.95 15.04 5.75
N ALA A 628 -1.25 13.96 5.42
CA ALA A 628 0.13 13.72 5.88
C ALA A 628 1.09 14.83 5.41
N TYR A 629 0.97 15.26 4.15
CA TYR A 629 1.77 16.35 3.59
C TYR A 629 1.59 17.66 4.37
N TYR A 630 0.34 18.10 4.62
CA TYR A 630 0.09 19.33 5.35
C TYR A 630 0.56 19.28 6.81
N PHE A 631 0.33 18.17 7.50
CA PHE A 631 0.86 18.00 8.86
C PHE A 631 2.39 18.05 8.89
N ASN A 632 3.06 17.39 7.97
CA ASN A 632 4.52 17.37 7.91
C ASN A 632 5.11 18.76 7.54
N ILE A 633 4.56 19.45 6.53
CA ILE A 633 5.10 20.73 6.09
C ILE A 633 4.86 21.84 7.10
N LEU A 634 3.64 21.89 7.70
CA LEU A 634 3.27 22.96 8.62
C LEU A 634 3.79 22.75 10.04
N LEU A 635 3.86 21.53 10.51
CA LEU A 635 4.14 21.19 11.90
C LEU A 635 5.38 20.30 12.11
N GLY A 636 5.94 19.73 11.05
CA GLY A 636 7.18 18.94 11.05
C GLY A 636 8.45 19.80 11.19
N ASP A 637 9.62 19.20 10.93
CA ASP A 637 10.91 19.85 11.15
C ASP A 637 11.39 20.74 10.00
N GLY A 638 10.83 20.62 8.78
CA GLY A 638 11.22 21.34 7.57
C GLY A 638 10.90 22.84 7.60
N LEU A 639 11.78 23.65 8.21
CA LEU A 639 11.57 25.10 8.34
C LEU A 639 11.53 25.82 7.00
N ASN A 640 12.43 25.47 6.08
CA ASN A 640 12.51 26.14 4.77
C ASN A 640 11.31 25.78 3.89
N GLU A 641 10.91 24.52 3.89
CA GLU A 641 9.72 24.05 3.17
C GLU A 641 8.46 24.75 3.67
N ARG A 642 8.32 24.92 4.99
CA ARG A 642 7.22 25.66 5.60
C ARG A 642 7.18 27.12 5.18
N LYS A 643 8.35 27.80 5.19
CA LYS A 643 8.45 29.20 4.75
C LYS A 643 8.04 29.37 3.29
N ASN A 644 8.50 28.47 2.41
CA ASN A 644 8.13 28.49 1.00
C ASN A 644 6.63 28.23 0.83
N PHE A 645 6.08 27.24 1.51
CA PHE A 645 4.65 26.94 1.46
C PHE A 645 3.79 28.15 1.90
N ILE A 646 4.18 28.83 3.00
CA ILE A 646 3.47 30.01 3.49
C ILE A 646 3.60 31.16 2.47
N ALA A 647 4.77 31.37 1.88
CA ALA A 647 4.97 32.41 0.89
C ALA A 647 4.11 32.20 -0.37
N GLU A 648 3.99 30.95 -0.82
CA GLU A 648 3.22 30.60 -2.02
C GLU A 648 1.70 30.58 -1.79
N ASN A 649 1.25 30.18 -0.61
CA ASN A 649 -0.15 29.93 -0.31
C ASN A 649 -0.78 30.90 0.69
N GLY A 650 0.00 31.66 1.45
CA GLY A 650 -0.50 32.49 2.54
C GLY A 650 -1.52 33.53 2.09
N ALA A 651 -1.36 34.09 0.90
CA ALA A 651 -2.32 35.06 0.33
C ALA A 651 -3.75 34.52 0.20
N LYS A 652 -3.92 33.20 0.02
CA LYS A 652 -5.23 32.53 -0.09
C LYS A 652 -5.99 32.50 1.23
N TYR A 653 -5.28 32.66 2.34
CA TYR A 653 -5.83 32.53 3.69
C TYR A 653 -5.79 33.86 4.47
N LEU A 654 -5.46 34.97 3.81
CA LEU A 654 -5.39 36.30 4.45
C LEU A 654 -6.72 36.72 5.06
N GLU A 655 -7.84 36.37 4.43
CA GLU A 655 -9.18 36.68 4.98
C GLU A 655 -9.53 35.88 6.25
N LEU A 656 -8.84 34.78 6.49
CA LEU A 656 -8.98 33.94 7.68
C LEU A 656 -7.96 34.30 8.76
N ALA A 657 -6.97 35.14 8.43
CA ALA A 657 -5.98 35.60 9.37
C ALA A 657 -6.57 36.70 10.26
N ASP A 658 -6.50 36.52 11.56
CA ASP A 658 -6.83 37.62 12.50
C ASP A 658 -5.70 38.64 12.48
N ILE A 659 -5.95 39.81 11.94
CA ILE A 659 -4.97 40.89 11.76
C ILE A 659 -5.10 41.92 12.91
N SER A 660 -5.87 41.66 13.93
CA SER A 660 -6.12 42.57 15.06
C SER A 660 -5.06 42.50 16.15
#